data_cc39a122a3b69778f609f0bc70773fc2
#
_entry.id   cc39a122a3b69778f609f0bc70773fc2
#
_cell.length_a   1.000
_cell.length_b   1.000
_cell.length_c   1.000
_cell.angle_alpha   90.00
_cell.angle_beta   90.00
_cell.angle_gamma   90.00
#
_symmetry.space_group_name_H-M   'P 1'
#
loop_
_entity.id
_entity.type
_entity.pdbx_description
1 polymer ?
#
loop_
_entity_poly.entity_id
_entity_poly.type
_entity_poly.pdbx_seq_one_letter_code
_entity_poly.pdbx_strand_id
1 'polypeptide(L)'
;MKRIRTGAPWSALIVSATASLLTSVSAGAQEWSVNREQLADAYPAPAYSPYAGRTFPERPLWGDTHLHTAQSMDAGGFGARVTQEGAYRFARGEEIVASSGQPVRLSRPLDWLAITEHSDGMGLITDALAANPSVTKFEQGRRWSDAFRAGGQEAVDATLNLIGTFSQGQMEPELLGSYQPGARRFATIWSDNLNTAERFNEPGVFTALLAFEWTSLVAGNNLHRNVILRDGPTRAGQVVPMTMTAPWGSPDPMDLYTWMENYEQKTNGSALALAHNGNLSNGVMFPIDTRFDGSTVDQAYVDARAKWEPLYEITQIKGDGEAHPFLSPNDEFADYYNWDVGNLDLSEAKTDDMLAGEYAREGLKRGLDLEAKFGTNPYKFGFVGGTDSHTSLVTAEEENFFGKHTGYEPSPERLQHPFSKTENGEIFSWEMLASGLTAVWAEENTRESIFDAMHRKEVYATTGPRMAVRFFGGWTFEDADIKNRIPSTVGYAKGVPMGADLMQPPEGATAPTFMTVALRDPIGANLDRVQIVKGWLNEDGTTSEKVYDVAWSDDRTPGDDGKLPAVGNTVDVASASWTNTIGEAELAAVWSDPDFDASRPAFYYVRVLEIPTPPWYVYDAFRFSGVVPDGAPTSQQERAYTSPIWYTPKS
;
A
#
# COMPACT_ATOMS: atom_id res chain seq x y z
N MET A 1 -79.43 5.94 33.32
CA MET A 1 -80.35 5.15 34.16
C MET A 1 -79.59 4.24 35.08
N LYS A 2 -79.86 4.39 36.39
CA LYS A 2 -79.69 3.46 37.55
C LYS A 2 -78.27 2.89 37.76
N ARG A 3 -77.48 3.33 38.72
CA ARG A 3 -77.54 3.08 40.21
C ARG A 3 -77.48 1.59 40.52
N ILE A 4 -76.58 1.04 41.39
CA ILE A 4 -76.43 1.20 42.86
C ILE A 4 -75.12 0.48 43.26
N ARG A 5 -74.15 1.02 44.00
CA ARG A 5 -73.81 0.96 45.43
C ARG A 5 -73.84 -0.49 46.04
N THR A 6 -72.83 -0.98 46.74
CA THR A 6 -72.20 -0.64 48.05
C THR A 6 -71.12 -1.70 48.30
N GLY A 7 -70.11 -1.65 49.08
CA GLY A 7 -69.69 -0.99 50.29
C GLY A 7 -68.45 -1.76 50.85
N ALA A 8 -67.61 -1.08 51.59
CA ALA A 8 -66.42 -1.60 52.24
C ALA A 8 -66.74 -2.47 53.48
N PRO A 9 -65.81 -3.15 54.17
CA PRO A 9 -64.77 -2.45 54.94
C PRO A 9 -63.40 -3.18 55.05
N TRP A 10 -62.50 -2.40 55.59
CA TRP A 10 -61.10 -2.62 55.97
C TRP A 10 -60.84 -3.88 56.87
N SER A 11 -59.69 -4.52 56.58
CA SER A 11 -58.92 -5.25 57.64
C SER A 11 -57.44 -5.15 57.28
N ALA A 12 -56.68 -4.45 58.14
CA ALA A 12 -55.24 -4.40 58.10
C ALA A 12 -54.61 -5.77 58.44
N LEU A 13 -53.67 -6.17 57.63
CA LEU A 13 -52.72 -7.22 58.00
C LEU A 13 -51.29 -6.75 57.68
N ILE A 14 -50.53 -6.63 58.74
CA ILE A 14 -49.06 -6.40 58.74
C ILE A 14 -48.45 -7.67 58.16
N VAL A 15 -47.72 -7.56 57.04
CA VAL A 15 -46.83 -8.65 56.57
C VAL A 15 -45.41 -8.08 56.45
N SER A 16 -44.58 -8.69 57.26
CA SER A 16 -43.14 -8.48 57.38
C SER A 16 -42.44 -8.52 56.01
N ALA A 17 -41.62 -7.50 55.73
CA ALA A 17 -40.74 -7.50 54.59
C ALA A 17 -39.55 -8.44 54.85
N THR A 18 -39.57 -9.61 54.27
CA THR A 18 -38.37 -10.41 54.01
C THR A 18 -37.79 -10.01 52.68
N ALA A 19 -36.68 -9.28 52.73
CA ALA A 19 -35.88 -8.97 51.56
C ALA A 19 -35.26 -10.27 51.01
N SER A 20 -35.85 -10.83 49.96
CA SER A 20 -35.21 -11.86 49.15
C SER A 20 -34.20 -11.16 48.23
N LEU A 21 -32.91 -11.32 48.51
CA LEU A 21 -31.84 -11.07 47.54
C LEU A 21 -32.06 -12.00 46.34
N LEU A 22 -32.61 -11.48 45.27
CA LEU A 22 -32.50 -12.08 43.96
C LEU A 22 -31.04 -11.86 43.48
N THR A 23 -30.19 -12.84 43.75
CA THR A 23 -28.95 -12.98 42.99
C THR A 23 -29.35 -13.30 41.54
N SER A 24 -29.26 -12.32 40.68
CA SER A 24 -29.26 -12.55 39.23
C SER A 24 -28.04 -13.41 38.90
N VAL A 25 -28.22 -14.71 38.81
CA VAL A 25 -27.29 -15.58 38.09
C VAL A 25 -27.38 -15.14 36.64
N SER A 26 -26.43 -14.31 36.20
CA SER A 26 -26.17 -14.15 34.77
C SER A 26 -25.81 -15.56 34.27
N ALA A 27 -26.71 -16.19 33.54
CA ALA A 27 -26.38 -17.34 32.72
C ALA A 27 -25.40 -16.82 31.68
N GLY A 28 -24.12 -16.78 32.01
CA GLY A 28 -23.07 -16.71 31.04
C GLY A 28 -23.29 -17.86 30.07
N ALA A 29 -23.50 -17.57 28.80
CA ALA A 29 -23.45 -18.58 27.77
C ALA A 29 -22.11 -19.30 27.97
N GLN A 30 -22.15 -20.51 28.46
CA GLN A 30 -20.97 -21.34 28.59
C GLN A 30 -20.61 -21.70 27.16
N GLU A 31 -19.61 -20.99 26.61
CA GLU A 31 -19.00 -21.38 25.34
C GLU A 31 -18.51 -22.80 25.52
N TRP A 32 -19.16 -23.72 24.85
CA TRP A 32 -18.71 -25.10 24.79
C TRP A 32 -17.44 -25.11 23.94
N SER A 33 -16.28 -24.93 24.56
CA SER A 33 -15.02 -25.19 23.90
C SER A 33 -14.93 -26.70 23.67
N VAL A 34 -15.16 -27.05 22.42
CA VAL A 34 -15.01 -28.43 21.98
C VAL A 34 -13.53 -28.77 21.98
N ASN A 35 -13.08 -29.61 22.91
CA ASN A 35 -11.71 -30.10 22.91
C ASN A 35 -11.51 -31.01 21.69
N ARG A 36 -10.73 -30.54 20.70
CA ARG A 36 -10.44 -31.25 19.44
C ARG A 36 -9.82 -32.63 19.66
N GLU A 37 -9.01 -32.83 20.71
CA GLU A 37 -8.40 -34.12 21.03
C GLU A 37 -9.45 -35.13 21.52
N GLN A 38 -10.38 -34.70 22.36
CA GLN A 38 -11.49 -35.56 22.81
C GLN A 38 -12.46 -35.92 21.70
N LEU A 39 -12.64 -35.03 20.70
CA LEU A 39 -13.46 -35.32 19.53
C LEU A 39 -12.77 -36.25 18.54
N ALA A 40 -11.46 -36.19 18.39
CA ALA A 40 -10.71 -37.09 17.50
C ALA A 40 -10.88 -38.55 17.92
N ASP A 41 -10.98 -38.84 19.23
CA ASP A 41 -11.25 -40.19 19.77
C ASP A 41 -12.72 -40.62 19.58
N ALA A 42 -13.65 -39.66 19.64
CA ALA A 42 -15.08 -39.95 19.49
C ALA A 42 -15.53 -40.03 18.02
N TYR A 43 -14.83 -39.35 17.11
CA TYR A 43 -15.15 -39.29 15.69
C TYR A 43 -13.87 -39.50 14.82
N PRO A 44 -13.42 -40.75 14.68
CA PRO A 44 -12.18 -41.06 13.94
C PRO A 44 -12.30 -40.91 12.41
N ALA A 45 -13.46 -40.53 11.91
CA ALA A 45 -13.70 -40.31 10.48
C ALA A 45 -13.25 -38.88 10.06
N PRO A 46 -12.94 -38.67 8.78
CA PRO A 46 -12.72 -37.33 8.25
C PRO A 46 -13.88 -36.39 8.55
N ALA A 47 -13.59 -35.11 8.82
CA ALA A 47 -14.62 -34.11 9.06
C ALA A 47 -15.65 -34.09 7.93
N TYR A 48 -16.93 -34.15 8.25
CA TYR A 48 -18.01 -34.09 7.25
C TYR A 48 -18.05 -32.77 6.50
N SER A 49 -17.81 -31.66 7.23
CA SER A 49 -17.79 -30.34 6.63
C SER A 49 -16.50 -30.14 5.84
N PRO A 50 -16.57 -29.86 4.54
CA PRO A 50 -15.38 -29.60 3.72
C PRO A 50 -14.73 -28.25 4.06
N TYR A 51 -15.36 -27.45 4.90
CA TYR A 51 -14.88 -26.14 5.37
C TYR A 51 -14.24 -26.20 6.75
N ALA A 52 -14.42 -27.30 7.49
CA ALA A 52 -13.84 -27.45 8.81
C ALA A 52 -12.31 -27.54 8.74
N GLY A 53 -11.64 -26.80 9.61
CA GLY A 53 -10.17 -26.78 9.68
C GLY A 53 -9.50 -25.92 8.60
N ARG A 54 -10.23 -25.15 7.82
CA ARG A 54 -9.63 -24.14 6.93
C ARG A 54 -9.17 -22.96 7.76
N THR A 55 -7.88 -22.67 7.66
CA THR A 55 -7.19 -21.58 8.37
C THR A 55 -6.38 -20.75 7.38
N PHE A 56 -6.96 -20.48 6.20
CA PHE A 56 -6.33 -19.66 5.17
C PHE A 56 -7.35 -18.67 4.60
N PRO A 57 -6.89 -17.50 4.10
CA PRO A 57 -7.76 -16.46 3.60
C PRO A 57 -8.53 -16.92 2.34
N GLU A 58 -9.81 -16.57 2.28
CA GLU A 58 -10.71 -16.96 1.18
C GLU A 58 -10.88 -15.86 0.12
N ARG A 59 -10.76 -14.58 0.52
CA ARG A 59 -10.84 -13.43 -0.37
C ARG A 59 -9.73 -12.42 -0.06
N PRO A 60 -9.26 -11.63 -1.05
CA PRO A 60 -8.36 -10.51 -0.76
C PRO A 60 -9.13 -9.40 -0.05
N LEU A 61 -8.46 -8.71 0.88
CA LEU A 61 -8.94 -7.49 1.52
C LEU A 61 -8.26 -6.29 0.86
N TRP A 62 -9.07 -5.39 0.30
CA TRP A 62 -8.60 -4.25 -0.49
C TRP A 62 -8.46 -2.99 0.35
N GLY A 63 -7.34 -2.31 0.22
CA GLY A 63 -7.10 -1.05 0.91
C GLY A 63 -5.93 -0.26 0.33
N ASP A 64 -5.59 0.82 1.03
CA ASP A 64 -4.49 1.70 0.68
C ASP A 64 -3.54 1.85 1.87
N THR A 65 -2.24 1.68 1.60
CA THR A 65 -1.17 1.82 2.60
C THR A 65 -0.66 3.25 2.73
N HIS A 66 -1.16 4.21 1.89
CA HIS A 66 -0.51 5.50 1.74
C HIS A 66 -1.50 6.60 1.34
N LEU A 67 -2.01 7.33 2.33
CA LEU A 67 -2.94 8.44 2.11
C LEU A 67 -2.63 9.62 3.03
N HIS A 68 -2.67 10.84 2.47
CA HIS A 68 -2.53 12.10 3.21
C HIS A 68 -3.84 12.88 3.26
N THR A 69 -4.07 13.57 4.37
CA THR A 69 -5.20 14.47 4.52
C THR A 69 -4.74 15.92 4.77
N ALA A 70 -5.68 16.80 5.08
CA ALA A 70 -5.37 18.18 5.45
C ALA A 70 -4.40 18.31 6.64
N GLN A 71 -4.09 17.22 7.35
CA GLN A 71 -3.14 17.19 8.47
C GLN A 71 -1.68 17.11 8.02
N SER A 72 -1.41 16.56 6.84
CA SER A 72 -0.08 16.58 6.25
C SER A 72 0.28 17.99 5.79
N MET A 73 1.52 18.39 6.03
CA MET A 73 1.97 19.77 5.82
C MET A 73 1.79 20.21 4.36
N ASP A 74 2.20 19.40 3.41
CA ASP A 74 2.10 19.68 1.98
C ASP A 74 0.67 19.48 1.44
N ALA A 75 -0.02 18.39 1.79
CA ALA A 75 -1.40 18.17 1.38
C ALA A 75 -2.32 19.33 1.82
N GLY A 76 -2.24 19.70 3.09
CA GLY A 76 -2.98 20.84 3.63
C GLY A 76 -2.59 22.17 2.99
N GLY A 77 -1.28 22.35 2.71
CA GLY A 77 -0.71 23.50 2.04
C GLY A 77 -1.24 23.65 0.60
N PHE A 78 -1.21 22.58 -0.18
CA PHE A 78 -1.73 22.54 -1.55
C PHE A 78 -3.26 22.45 -1.64
N GLY A 79 -3.96 22.68 -0.55
CA GLY A 79 -5.38 22.95 -0.59
C GLY A 79 -6.30 21.81 -0.12
N ALA A 80 -5.77 20.68 0.36
CA ALA A 80 -6.62 19.65 0.96
C ALA A 80 -7.39 20.20 2.17
N ARG A 81 -8.70 19.97 2.17
CA ARG A 81 -9.62 20.41 3.24
C ARG A 81 -10.48 19.27 3.77
N VAL A 82 -10.46 18.12 3.11
CA VAL A 82 -11.08 16.90 3.60
C VAL A 82 -10.25 16.38 4.78
N THR A 83 -10.94 16.14 5.88
CA THR A 83 -10.33 15.66 7.14
C THR A 83 -10.13 14.15 7.11
N GLN A 84 -9.40 13.61 8.09
CA GLN A 84 -9.28 12.16 8.27
C GLN A 84 -10.65 11.47 8.39
N GLU A 85 -11.61 12.08 9.10
CA GLU A 85 -12.98 11.57 9.16
C GLU A 85 -13.61 11.48 7.78
N GLY A 86 -13.45 12.52 6.95
CA GLY A 86 -13.93 12.53 5.56
C GLY A 86 -13.25 11.43 4.72
N ALA A 87 -11.95 11.24 4.88
CA ALA A 87 -11.20 10.21 4.17
C ALA A 87 -11.68 8.78 4.53
N TYR A 88 -11.92 8.49 5.82
CA TYR A 88 -12.48 7.20 6.24
C TYR A 88 -13.91 6.99 5.72
N ARG A 89 -14.76 8.02 5.75
CA ARG A 89 -16.13 7.94 5.20
C ARG A 89 -16.10 7.65 3.70
N PHE A 90 -15.22 8.33 2.97
CA PHE A 90 -14.99 8.09 1.54
C PHE A 90 -14.52 6.65 1.26
N ALA A 91 -13.50 6.18 1.98
CA ALA A 91 -13.00 4.81 1.85
C ALA A 91 -14.08 3.75 2.15
N ARG A 92 -15.00 4.04 3.05
CA ARG A 92 -16.17 3.20 3.35
C ARG A 92 -17.29 3.30 2.29
N GLY A 93 -17.08 4.06 1.20
CA GLY A 93 -17.99 4.17 0.06
C GLY A 93 -19.09 5.22 0.24
N GLU A 94 -18.97 6.12 1.22
CA GLU A 94 -19.89 7.26 1.34
C GLU A 94 -19.58 8.31 0.27
N GLU A 95 -20.61 8.99 -0.23
CA GLU A 95 -20.43 10.20 -1.02
C GLU A 95 -20.03 11.35 -0.10
N ILE A 96 -18.96 12.05 -0.44
CA ILE A 96 -18.51 13.25 0.26
C ILE A 96 -18.27 14.38 -0.74
N VAL A 97 -17.89 15.55 -0.23
CA VAL A 97 -17.49 16.70 -1.04
C VAL A 97 -15.97 16.79 -1.01
N ALA A 98 -15.35 16.77 -2.20
CA ALA A 98 -13.93 16.98 -2.39
C ALA A 98 -13.50 18.41 -2.01
N SER A 99 -12.21 18.67 -1.89
CA SER A 99 -11.69 20.01 -1.55
C SER A 99 -12.04 21.07 -2.60
N SER A 100 -12.20 20.69 -3.87
CA SER A 100 -12.68 21.52 -4.97
C SER A 100 -14.20 21.82 -4.93
N GLY A 101 -14.95 21.20 -4.02
CA GLY A 101 -16.39 21.34 -3.92
C GLY A 101 -17.19 20.34 -4.75
N GLN A 102 -16.56 19.42 -5.45
CA GLN A 102 -17.22 18.39 -6.26
C GLN A 102 -17.69 17.21 -5.38
N PRO A 103 -18.86 16.61 -5.67
CA PRO A 103 -19.25 15.36 -5.04
C PRO A 103 -18.35 14.23 -5.55
N VAL A 104 -17.93 13.35 -4.64
CA VAL A 104 -17.04 12.23 -4.97
C VAL A 104 -17.43 11.00 -4.17
N ARG A 105 -17.35 9.84 -4.82
CA ARG A 105 -17.63 8.52 -4.23
C ARG A 105 -16.81 7.45 -4.93
N LEU A 106 -16.38 6.42 -4.19
CA LEU A 106 -15.78 5.22 -4.78
C LEU A 106 -16.83 4.35 -5.48
N SER A 107 -16.46 3.62 -6.52
CA SER A 107 -17.30 2.61 -7.15
C SER A 107 -17.69 1.52 -6.14
N ARG A 108 -16.79 1.16 -5.26
CA ARG A 108 -16.95 0.15 -4.20
C ARG A 108 -16.15 0.55 -2.96
N PRO A 109 -16.65 0.27 -1.74
CA PRO A 109 -15.89 0.48 -0.50
C PRO A 109 -14.54 -0.25 -0.52
N LEU A 110 -13.57 0.26 0.22
CA LEU A 110 -12.39 -0.47 0.65
C LEU A 110 -12.72 -1.32 1.88
N ASP A 111 -11.91 -2.37 2.12
CA ASP A 111 -11.97 -3.19 3.34
C ASP A 111 -11.16 -2.54 4.48
N TRP A 112 -10.12 -1.78 4.15
CA TRP A 112 -9.23 -1.13 5.13
C TRP A 112 -8.53 0.10 4.55
N LEU A 113 -7.99 0.96 5.44
CA LEU A 113 -7.21 2.15 5.07
C LEU A 113 -6.15 2.45 6.13
N ALA A 114 -4.94 2.80 5.69
CA ALA A 114 -3.91 3.45 6.49
C ALA A 114 -3.80 4.93 6.07
N ILE A 115 -4.10 5.86 6.98
CA ILE A 115 -3.78 7.27 6.79
C ILE A 115 -2.38 7.50 7.33
N THR A 116 -1.48 7.97 6.48
CA THR A 116 -0.04 8.09 6.73
C THR A 116 0.41 9.54 6.66
N GLU A 117 -0.15 10.39 7.52
CA GLU A 117 0.24 11.79 7.56
C GLU A 117 1.76 11.93 7.74
N HIS A 118 2.38 12.87 7.00
CA HIS A 118 3.76 13.26 7.27
C HIS A 118 3.94 13.58 8.75
N SER A 119 4.88 12.93 9.41
CA SER A 119 5.14 13.17 10.85
C SER A 119 5.73 14.57 11.09
N ASP A 120 6.58 15.05 10.17
CA ASP A 120 7.12 16.39 10.23
C ASP A 120 6.06 17.45 9.89
N GLY A 121 5.84 18.39 10.80
CA GLY A 121 4.87 19.46 10.62
C GLY A 121 3.40 19.03 10.67
N MET A 122 3.10 17.84 11.16
CA MET A 122 1.73 17.31 11.28
C MET A 122 0.80 18.31 11.98
N GLY A 123 -0.27 18.74 11.28
CA GLY A 123 -1.27 19.68 11.78
C GLY A 123 -0.87 21.16 11.74
N LEU A 124 0.32 21.52 11.27
CA LEU A 124 0.76 22.91 11.16
C LEU A 124 -0.19 23.75 10.30
N ILE A 125 -0.57 23.24 9.11
CA ILE A 125 -1.45 23.96 8.18
C ILE A 125 -2.86 24.09 8.74
N THR A 126 -3.37 23.04 9.37
CA THR A 126 -4.69 23.07 10.01
C THR A 126 -4.73 24.15 11.10
N ASP A 127 -3.67 24.26 11.91
CA ASP A 127 -3.54 25.31 12.90
C ASP A 127 -3.34 26.71 12.27
N ALA A 128 -2.60 26.81 11.18
CA ALA A 128 -2.43 28.06 10.45
C ALA A 128 -3.77 28.57 9.88
N LEU A 129 -4.55 27.69 9.26
CA LEU A 129 -5.90 28.01 8.76
C LEU A 129 -6.86 28.45 9.88
N ALA A 130 -6.74 27.85 11.06
CA ALA A 130 -7.52 28.21 12.24
C ALA A 130 -7.00 29.48 12.96
N ALA A 131 -5.93 30.11 12.46
CA ALA A 131 -5.22 31.20 13.11
C ALA A 131 -4.83 30.87 14.56
N ASN A 132 -4.44 29.63 14.82
CA ASN A 132 -4.08 29.15 16.16
C ASN A 132 -2.86 29.91 16.68
N PRO A 133 -2.86 30.35 17.96
CA PRO A 133 -1.70 31.03 18.58
C PRO A 133 -0.39 30.21 18.57
N SER A 134 -0.46 28.87 18.47
CA SER A 134 0.74 28.04 18.28
C SER A 134 1.51 28.36 17.00
N VAL A 135 0.83 28.88 15.98
CA VAL A 135 1.40 29.33 14.71
C VAL A 135 1.53 30.86 14.66
N THR A 136 0.44 31.59 14.94
CA THR A 136 0.35 33.03 14.65
C THR A 136 1.14 33.93 15.60
N LYS A 137 1.62 33.43 16.74
CA LYS A 137 2.55 34.15 17.63
C LYS A 137 3.93 34.38 16.99
N PHE A 138 4.31 33.55 16.01
CA PHE A 138 5.54 33.65 15.24
C PHE A 138 5.33 34.48 13.97
N GLU A 139 6.34 35.26 13.56
CA GLU A 139 6.20 36.12 12.39
C GLU A 139 6.05 35.29 11.11
N GLN A 140 6.89 34.27 10.93
CA GLN A 140 6.84 33.37 9.79
C GLN A 140 5.47 32.63 9.73
N GLY A 141 5.03 32.07 10.86
CA GLY A 141 3.75 31.37 10.97
C GLY A 141 2.54 32.28 10.70
N ARG A 142 2.57 33.54 11.14
CA ARG A 142 1.50 34.49 10.87
C ARG A 142 1.39 34.81 9.38
N ARG A 143 2.52 35.02 8.67
CA ARG A 143 2.53 35.24 7.21
C ARG A 143 1.91 34.06 6.47
N TRP A 144 2.29 32.84 6.82
CA TRP A 144 1.67 31.64 6.24
C TRP A 144 0.18 31.52 6.56
N SER A 145 -0.21 31.76 7.83
CA SER A 145 -1.62 31.74 8.24
C SER A 145 -2.47 32.71 7.41
N ASP A 146 -1.99 33.94 7.21
CA ASP A 146 -2.70 34.95 6.42
C ASP A 146 -2.82 34.54 4.94
N ALA A 147 -1.73 34.00 4.33
CA ALA A 147 -1.71 33.54 2.95
C ALA A 147 -2.61 32.31 2.73
N PHE A 148 -2.54 31.30 3.60
CA PHE A 148 -3.42 30.11 3.49
C PHE A 148 -4.90 30.45 3.63
N ARG A 149 -5.24 31.46 4.45
CA ARG A 149 -6.61 31.93 4.62
C ARG A 149 -7.08 32.80 3.45
N ALA A 150 -6.18 33.51 2.78
CA ALA A 150 -6.47 34.23 1.54
C ALA A 150 -6.78 33.27 0.39
N GLY A 151 -6.10 32.11 0.37
CA GLY A 151 -6.32 31.10 -0.68
C GLY A 151 -5.67 31.46 -2.03
N GLY A 152 -6.02 30.71 -3.06
CA GLY A 152 -5.53 30.96 -4.43
C GLY A 152 -4.00 30.90 -4.55
N GLN A 153 -3.42 31.75 -5.42
CA GLN A 153 -1.98 31.77 -5.67
C GLN A 153 -1.16 32.09 -4.42
N GLU A 154 -1.67 32.94 -3.53
CA GLU A 154 -0.99 33.28 -2.28
C GLU A 154 -0.77 32.05 -1.38
N ALA A 155 -1.75 31.15 -1.33
CA ALA A 155 -1.63 29.91 -0.57
C ALA A 155 -0.63 28.94 -1.22
N VAL A 156 -0.61 28.85 -2.55
CA VAL A 156 0.37 28.04 -3.28
C VAL A 156 1.79 28.55 -3.04
N ASP A 157 2.01 29.84 -3.18
CA ASP A 157 3.31 30.48 -2.96
C ASP A 157 3.79 30.30 -1.49
N ALA A 158 2.86 30.41 -0.52
CA ALA A 158 3.14 30.15 0.87
C ALA A 158 3.50 28.67 1.12
N THR A 159 2.86 27.73 0.43
CA THR A 159 3.18 26.30 0.51
C THR A 159 4.58 26.02 -0.02
N LEU A 160 4.91 26.51 -1.20
CA LEU A 160 6.25 26.35 -1.78
C LEU A 160 7.33 27.00 -0.90
N ASN A 161 7.03 28.18 -0.34
CA ASN A 161 7.92 28.83 0.62
C ASN A 161 8.10 28.00 1.89
N LEU A 162 7.03 27.43 2.42
CA LEU A 162 7.07 26.58 3.62
C LEU A 162 7.91 25.33 3.37
N ILE A 163 7.67 24.61 2.29
CA ILE A 163 8.42 23.41 1.90
C ILE A 163 9.91 23.76 1.72
N GLY A 164 10.22 24.81 0.95
CA GLY A 164 11.60 25.25 0.74
C GLY A 164 12.29 25.70 2.04
N THR A 165 11.58 26.41 2.90
CA THR A 165 12.10 26.83 4.22
C THR A 165 12.35 25.62 5.12
N PHE A 166 11.45 24.62 5.10
CA PHE A 166 11.60 23.38 5.86
C PHE A 166 12.80 22.56 5.35
N SER A 167 12.88 22.29 4.06
CA SER A 167 13.96 21.48 3.45
C SER A 167 15.34 22.10 3.62
N GLN A 168 15.42 23.45 3.70
CA GLN A 168 16.66 24.19 3.92
C GLN A 168 16.98 24.42 5.41
N GLY A 169 16.16 23.93 6.34
CA GLY A 169 16.34 24.12 7.77
C GLY A 169 16.21 25.57 8.23
N GLN A 170 15.42 26.39 7.53
CA GLN A 170 15.25 27.83 7.75
C GLN A 170 13.95 28.20 8.48
N MET A 171 13.20 27.22 8.99
CA MET A 171 12.03 27.49 9.82
C MET A 171 12.43 28.08 11.16
N GLU A 172 11.59 29.01 11.70
CA GLU A 172 11.76 29.51 13.07
C GLU A 172 11.79 28.32 14.05
N PRO A 173 12.88 28.11 14.82
CA PRO A 173 13.07 26.89 15.63
C PRO A 173 11.94 26.64 16.65
N GLU A 174 11.39 27.70 17.26
CA GLU A 174 10.31 27.58 18.24
C GLU A 174 8.96 27.24 17.57
N LEU A 175 8.73 27.71 16.34
CA LEU A 175 7.57 27.33 15.55
C LEU A 175 7.67 25.84 15.17
N LEU A 176 8.79 25.45 14.57
CA LEU A 176 9.05 24.07 14.18
C LEU A 176 8.96 23.13 15.39
N GLY A 177 9.60 23.49 16.51
CA GLY A 177 9.60 22.71 17.76
C GLY A 177 8.21 22.50 18.35
N SER A 178 7.23 23.35 18.03
CA SER A 178 5.84 23.17 18.47
C SER A 178 5.14 21.98 17.81
N TYR A 179 5.67 21.51 16.67
CA TYR A 179 5.15 20.39 15.85
C TYR A 179 6.16 19.24 15.75
N GLN A 180 6.94 19.00 16.82
CA GLN A 180 7.95 17.96 16.90
C GLN A 180 7.77 17.09 18.16
N PRO A 181 8.36 15.87 18.20
CA PRO A 181 8.38 15.02 19.39
C PRO A 181 8.79 15.78 20.64
N GLY A 182 8.06 15.59 21.74
CA GLY A 182 8.23 16.31 23.00
C GLY A 182 7.32 17.53 23.17
N ALA A 183 6.76 18.09 22.09
CA ALA A 183 5.79 19.17 22.17
C ALA A 183 4.38 18.65 22.51
N ARG A 184 3.69 19.34 23.43
CA ARG A 184 2.31 18.99 23.79
C ARG A 184 1.36 19.05 22.58
N ARG A 185 1.55 20.03 21.68
CA ARG A 185 0.70 20.17 20.50
C ARG A 185 0.81 18.96 19.58
N PHE A 186 2.03 18.54 19.28
CA PHE A 186 2.30 17.35 18.45
C PHE A 186 1.66 16.08 19.04
N ALA A 187 1.85 15.86 20.36
CA ALA A 187 1.25 14.72 21.04
C ALA A 187 -0.29 14.76 21.02
N THR A 188 -0.89 15.96 21.10
CA THR A 188 -2.36 16.12 21.00
C THR A 188 -2.84 15.75 19.61
N ILE A 189 -2.18 16.24 18.55
CA ILE A 189 -2.55 15.94 17.16
C ILE A 189 -2.47 14.44 16.91
N TRP A 190 -1.37 13.80 17.34
CA TRP A 190 -1.23 12.35 17.22
C TRP A 190 -2.36 11.60 17.95
N SER A 191 -2.67 11.99 19.17
CA SER A 191 -3.78 11.39 19.92
C SER A 191 -5.14 11.56 19.22
N ASP A 192 -5.39 12.72 18.61
CA ASP A 192 -6.62 13.00 17.88
C ASP A 192 -6.71 12.12 16.62
N ASN A 193 -5.59 11.91 15.90
CA ASN A 193 -5.51 11.03 14.74
C ASN A 193 -5.81 9.56 15.14
N LEU A 194 -5.19 9.06 16.20
CA LEU A 194 -5.44 7.73 16.73
C LEU A 194 -6.92 7.51 17.11
N ASN A 195 -7.51 8.50 17.80
CA ASN A 195 -8.91 8.44 18.21
C ASN A 195 -9.86 8.53 17.01
N THR A 196 -9.49 9.26 15.97
CA THR A 196 -10.28 9.32 14.74
C THR A 196 -10.27 7.97 14.03
N ALA A 197 -9.11 7.38 13.83
CA ALA A 197 -8.99 6.04 13.24
C ALA A 197 -9.80 4.99 14.03
N GLU A 198 -9.74 5.04 15.37
CA GLU A 198 -10.48 4.10 16.22
C GLU A 198 -12.00 4.20 16.05
N ARG A 199 -12.55 5.41 15.87
CA ARG A 199 -13.99 5.58 15.63
C ARG A 199 -14.47 4.93 14.33
N PHE A 200 -13.60 4.77 13.35
CA PHE A 200 -13.92 4.16 12.05
C PHE A 200 -13.52 2.68 11.96
N ASN A 201 -12.76 2.18 12.95
CA ASN A 201 -12.37 0.77 12.99
C ASN A 201 -13.55 -0.10 13.44
N GLU A 202 -14.04 -0.92 12.53
CA GLU A 202 -15.18 -1.83 12.73
C GLU A 202 -14.76 -3.23 12.31
N PRO A 203 -14.19 -4.05 13.23
CA PRO A 203 -13.68 -5.37 12.91
C PRO A 203 -14.69 -6.24 12.15
N GLY A 204 -14.24 -6.88 11.08
CA GLY A 204 -15.08 -7.68 10.18
C GLY A 204 -15.78 -6.86 9.07
N VAL A 205 -15.80 -5.54 9.14
CA VAL A 205 -16.45 -4.64 8.16
C VAL A 205 -15.43 -3.72 7.52
N PHE A 206 -14.75 -2.91 8.31
CA PHE A 206 -13.72 -1.96 7.85
C PHE A 206 -12.63 -1.81 8.90
N THR A 207 -11.39 -1.94 8.49
CA THR A 207 -10.23 -1.75 9.37
C THR A 207 -9.55 -0.41 9.10
N ALA A 208 -9.46 0.44 10.13
CA ALA A 208 -8.62 1.63 10.13
C ALA A 208 -7.27 1.28 10.77
N LEU A 209 -6.21 1.14 9.97
CA LEU A 209 -4.86 0.93 10.47
C LEU A 209 -4.30 2.21 11.07
N LEU A 210 -3.48 2.09 12.10
CA LEU A 210 -2.77 3.23 12.70
C LEU A 210 -1.41 3.34 12.04
N ALA A 211 -1.12 4.51 11.47
CA ALA A 211 0.10 4.71 10.68
C ALA A 211 0.54 6.17 10.68
N PHE A 212 1.76 6.40 10.25
CA PHE A 212 2.31 7.71 9.91
C PHE A 212 3.40 7.56 8.86
N GLU A 213 3.73 8.62 8.16
CA GLU A 213 4.88 8.65 7.26
C GLU A 213 6.06 9.38 7.91
N TRP A 214 7.20 8.68 8.00
CA TRP A 214 8.50 9.26 8.29
C TRP A 214 9.14 9.73 6.98
N THR A 215 9.36 11.05 6.87
CA THR A 215 9.58 11.75 5.61
C THR A 215 11.04 12.16 5.45
N SER A 216 11.96 11.22 5.40
CA SER A 216 13.38 11.54 5.19
C SER A 216 13.63 11.98 3.75
N LEU A 217 14.06 13.22 3.61
CA LEU A 217 14.43 13.86 2.34
C LEU A 217 15.85 14.41 2.44
N VAL A 218 16.84 13.64 1.95
CA VAL A 218 18.25 14.03 2.04
C VAL A 218 18.72 14.58 0.70
N ALA A 219 19.05 15.85 0.65
CA ALA A 219 19.44 16.56 -0.58
C ALA A 219 18.43 16.39 -1.73
N GLY A 220 17.14 16.39 -1.42
CA GLY A 220 16.07 16.17 -2.40
C GLY A 220 15.77 14.69 -2.73
N ASN A 221 16.59 13.76 -2.23
CA ASN A 221 16.43 12.33 -2.50
C ASN A 221 15.42 11.69 -1.54
N ASN A 222 14.46 10.98 -2.10
CA ASN A 222 13.39 10.33 -1.34
C ASN A 222 13.89 9.11 -0.58
N LEU A 223 13.75 9.13 0.75
CA LEU A 223 13.95 8.00 1.64
C LEU A 223 12.76 7.78 2.58
N HIS A 224 11.57 8.17 2.17
CA HIS A 224 10.34 8.09 2.96
C HIS A 224 9.95 6.65 3.32
N ARG A 225 9.31 6.47 4.49
CA ARG A 225 8.74 5.21 4.95
C ARG A 225 7.39 5.43 5.60
N ASN A 226 6.41 4.67 5.19
CA ASN A 226 5.18 4.52 5.96
C ASN A 226 5.43 3.53 7.09
N VAL A 227 5.10 3.92 8.30
CA VAL A 227 5.16 3.05 9.49
C VAL A 227 3.75 2.67 9.88
N ILE A 228 3.46 1.37 9.86
CA ILE A 228 2.16 0.80 10.23
C ILE A 228 2.28 0.09 11.57
N LEU A 229 1.31 0.35 12.46
CA LEU A 229 1.23 -0.22 13.80
C LEU A 229 0.15 -1.31 13.83
N ARG A 230 0.49 -2.47 14.39
CA ARG A 230 -0.44 -3.59 14.59
C ARG A 230 -1.53 -3.28 15.63
N ASP A 231 -1.22 -2.35 16.50
CA ASP A 231 -1.89 -2.15 17.77
C ASP A 231 -3.00 -1.10 17.69
N GLY A 232 -3.88 -1.11 18.70
CA GLY A 232 -4.86 -0.06 18.90
C GLY A 232 -4.30 1.18 19.61
N PRO A 233 -5.12 2.25 19.77
CA PRO A 233 -4.69 3.56 20.29
C PRO A 233 -4.06 3.52 21.68
N THR A 234 -4.43 2.58 22.53
CA THR A 234 -3.88 2.43 23.88
C THR A 234 -2.38 2.16 23.89
N ARG A 235 -1.88 1.38 22.93
CA ARG A 235 -0.45 1.12 22.75
C ARG A 235 0.20 2.20 21.89
N ALA A 236 -0.36 2.48 20.70
CA ALA A 236 0.15 3.49 19.80
C ALA A 236 0.30 4.88 20.42
N GLY A 237 -0.61 5.25 21.31
CA GLY A 237 -0.58 6.55 22.02
C GLY A 237 0.48 6.67 23.13
N GLN A 238 1.25 5.61 23.46
CA GLN A 238 2.33 5.68 24.46
C GLN A 238 3.60 6.31 23.90
N VAL A 239 3.69 6.44 22.58
CA VAL A 239 4.78 7.10 21.85
C VAL A 239 4.17 8.03 20.80
N VAL A 240 4.98 8.98 20.33
CA VAL A 240 4.61 9.83 19.20
C VAL A 240 5.45 9.44 17.99
N PRO A 241 5.01 9.73 16.75
CA PRO A 241 5.77 9.47 15.53
C PRO A 241 7.19 10.04 15.60
N MET A 242 8.14 9.34 14.99
CA MET A 242 9.47 9.88 14.73
C MET A 242 9.40 10.90 13.59
N THR A 243 10.21 11.95 13.67
CA THR A 243 10.40 12.95 12.62
C THR A 243 11.83 12.90 12.06
N MET A 244 12.06 13.51 10.89
CA MET A 244 13.42 13.59 10.33
C MET A 244 14.26 14.73 10.90
N THR A 245 13.64 15.71 11.52
CA THR A 245 14.27 16.99 11.85
C THR A 245 15.05 16.95 13.16
N ALA A 246 16.37 17.17 13.11
CA ALA A 246 17.20 17.33 14.30
C ALA A 246 16.84 18.61 15.08
N PRO A 247 16.90 18.66 16.42
CA PRO A 247 17.38 17.59 17.32
C PRO A 247 16.29 16.60 17.76
N TRP A 248 15.07 16.69 17.24
CA TRP A 248 13.90 15.90 17.67
C TRP A 248 13.79 14.54 16.95
N GLY A 249 14.41 14.43 15.79
CA GLY A 249 14.39 13.26 14.91
C GLY A 249 15.71 13.09 14.16
N SER A 250 15.71 12.23 13.14
CA SER A 250 16.87 11.92 12.31
C SER A 250 16.44 11.56 10.90
N PRO A 251 17.21 11.89 9.87
CA PRO A 251 16.99 11.45 8.50
C PRO A 251 17.53 10.03 8.21
N ASP A 252 18.20 9.36 9.17
CA ASP A 252 18.77 8.04 8.99
C ASP A 252 17.72 6.93 9.22
N PRO A 253 17.46 6.03 8.25
CA PRO A 253 16.61 4.86 8.46
C PRO A 253 17.00 3.99 9.65
N MET A 254 18.29 3.92 10.02
CA MET A 254 18.74 3.16 11.20
C MET A 254 18.19 3.73 12.51
N ASP A 255 18.03 5.04 12.59
CA ASP A 255 17.40 5.68 13.74
C ASP A 255 15.88 5.44 13.76
N LEU A 256 15.23 5.35 12.59
CA LEU A 256 13.84 4.93 12.49
C LEU A 256 13.67 3.49 13.01
N TYR A 257 14.55 2.55 12.61
CA TYR A 257 14.50 1.17 13.11
C TYR A 257 14.73 1.11 14.62
N THR A 258 15.61 1.94 15.16
CA THR A 258 15.80 2.10 16.60
C THR A 258 14.53 2.64 17.29
N TRP A 259 13.82 3.59 16.66
CA TRP A 259 12.53 4.08 17.15
C TRP A 259 11.48 2.95 17.18
N MET A 260 11.43 2.12 16.12
CA MET A 260 10.49 0.98 16.03
C MET A 260 10.80 -0.07 17.09
N GLU A 261 12.08 -0.37 17.33
CA GLU A 261 12.49 -1.27 18.41
C GLU A 261 12.08 -0.72 19.80
N ASN A 262 12.28 0.56 20.05
CA ASN A 262 11.84 1.22 21.27
C ASN A 262 10.31 1.21 21.42
N TYR A 263 9.56 1.34 20.30
CA TYR A 263 8.10 1.20 20.31
C TYR A 263 7.70 -0.19 20.81
N GLU A 264 8.24 -1.25 20.24
CA GLU A 264 7.94 -2.63 20.64
C GLU A 264 8.29 -2.90 22.10
N GLN A 265 9.50 -2.49 22.53
CA GLN A 265 9.96 -2.69 23.90
C GLN A 265 9.10 -1.94 24.92
N LYS A 266 8.70 -0.70 24.62
CA LYS A 266 7.93 0.13 25.54
C LYS A 266 6.47 -0.28 25.63
N THR A 267 5.87 -0.66 24.50
CA THR A 267 4.41 -0.85 24.40
C THR A 267 4.00 -2.32 24.37
N ASN A 268 4.95 -3.24 24.17
CA ASN A 268 4.69 -4.64 23.81
C ASN A 268 3.76 -4.75 22.59
N GLY A 269 3.92 -3.81 21.65
CA GLY A 269 3.23 -3.75 20.37
C GLY A 269 4.10 -4.29 19.24
N SER A 270 3.67 -4.08 17.98
CA SER A 270 4.45 -4.42 16.79
C SER A 270 4.29 -3.34 15.73
N ALA A 271 5.37 -3.10 14.99
CA ALA A 271 5.42 -2.14 13.90
C ALA A 271 6.11 -2.74 12.68
N LEU A 272 5.76 -2.28 11.49
CA LEU A 272 6.50 -2.51 10.27
C LEU A 272 6.66 -1.18 9.51
N ALA A 273 7.69 -1.10 8.68
CA ALA A 273 7.87 0.00 7.75
C ALA A 273 7.81 -0.49 6.31
N LEU A 274 7.39 0.37 5.41
CA LEU A 274 7.47 0.16 3.97
C LEU A 274 8.01 1.41 3.29
N ALA A 275 9.05 1.24 2.49
CA ALA A 275 9.63 2.30 1.69
C ALA A 275 8.84 2.48 0.40
N HIS A 276 8.87 3.69 -0.17
CA HIS A 276 8.18 4.01 -1.41
C HIS A 276 8.99 4.99 -2.25
N ASN A 277 8.59 5.14 -3.52
CA ASN A 277 9.24 6.04 -4.49
C ASN A 277 10.77 5.92 -4.53
N GLY A 278 11.28 4.72 -4.66
CA GLY A 278 12.69 4.51 -4.98
C GLY A 278 13.11 5.24 -6.24
N ASN A 279 12.21 5.31 -7.24
CA ASN A 279 12.39 6.05 -8.49
C ASN A 279 12.65 7.56 -8.31
N LEU A 280 12.48 8.12 -7.11
CA LEU A 280 12.76 9.53 -6.77
C LEU A 280 13.91 9.68 -5.77
N SER A 281 14.72 8.62 -5.59
CA SER A 281 15.81 8.58 -4.61
C SER A 281 17.19 8.88 -5.18
N ASN A 282 17.34 9.04 -6.49
CA ASN A 282 18.63 9.12 -7.17
C ASN A 282 19.62 8.04 -6.72
N GLY A 283 19.10 6.79 -6.64
CA GLY A 283 19.89 5.58 -6.40
C GLY A 283 20.13 5.20 -4.93
N VAL A 284 19.68 6.00 -3.96
CA VAL A 284 19.99 5.74 -2.54
C VAL A 284 18.96 4.86 -1.82
N MET A 285 17.86 4.46 -2.49
CA MET A 285 16.84 3.62 -1.88
C MET A 285 17.33 2.18 -1.60
N PHE A 286 18.05 1.56 -2.53
CA PHE A 286 18.56 0.19 -2.41
C PHE A 286 20.09 0.14 -2.44
N PRO A 287 20.78 0.67 -1.41
CA PRO A 287 22.25 0.66 -1.38
C PRO A 287 22.80 -0.78 -1.33
N ILE A 288 23.96 -0.99 -2.00
CA ILE A 288 24.67 -2.26 -2.02
C ILE A 288 26.02 -2.18 -1.30
N ASP A 289 26.75 -1.09 -1.46
CA ASP A 289 28.06 -0.86 -0.83
C ASP A 289 28.06 0.34 0.10
N THR A 290 27.41 1.43 -0.31
CA THR A 290 27.45 2.73 0.37
C THR A 290 26.05 3.27 0.57
N ARG A 291 25.75 3.70 1.80
CA ARG A 291 24.50 4.34 2.18
C ARG A 291 24.47 5.81 1.78
N PHE A 292 23.30 6.44 1.90
CA PHE A 292 23.05 7.85 1.55
C PHE A 292 24.00 8.86 2.25
N ASP A 293 24.53 8.51 3.42
CA ASP A 293 25.45 9.32 4.25
C ASP A 293 26.93 9.03 3.99
N GLY A 294 27.25 8.18 3.01
CA GLY A 294 28.59 7.74 2.68
C GLY A 294 29.14 6.61 3.57
N SER A 295 28.39 6.15 4.55
CA SER A 295 28.76 4.99 5.37
C SER A 295 28.65 3.68 4.57
N THR A 296 29.41 2.67 4.96
CA THR A 296 29.37 1.36 4.31
C THR A 296 28.13 0.58 4.73
N VAL A 297 27.53 -0.15 3.78
CA VAL A 297 26.53 -1.18 4.09
C VAL A 297 27.21 -2.29 4.88
N ASP A 298 26.74 -2.54 6.10
CA ASP A 298 27.28 -3.52 7.04
C ASP A 298 26.20 -4.49 7.52
N GLN A 299 26.61 -5.48 8.33
CA GLN A 299 25.70 -6.50 8.88
C GLN A 299 24.56 -5.87 9.69
N ALA A 300 24.84 -4.81 10.46
CA ALA A 300 23.81 -4.16 11.30
C ALA A 300 22.71 -3.51 10.44
N TYR A 301 23.10 -2.85 9.34
CA TYR A 301 22.14 -2.29 8.40
C TYR A 301 21.30 -3.37 7.72
N VAL A 302 21.96 -4.43 7.23
CA VAL A 302 21.29 -5.53 6.52
C VAL A 302 20.26 -6.21 7.42
N ASP A 303 20.65 -6.57 8.66
CA ASP A 303 19.77 -7.24 9.62
C ASP A 303 18.61 -6.34 10.07
N ALA A 304 18.87 -5.06 10.32
CA ALA A 304 17.85 -4.12 10.74
C ALA A 304 16.81 -3.89 9.62
N ARG A 305 17.25 -3.68 8.39
CA ARG A 305 16.35 -3.47 7.26
C ARG A 305 15.52 -4.72 6.96
N ALA A 306 16.12 -5.90 6.98
CA ALA A 306 15.40 -7.17 6.80
C ALA A 306 14.30 -7.38 7.85
N LYS A 307 14.54 -6.93 9.09
CA LYS A 307 13.57 -7.02 10.19
C LYS A 307 12.41 -6.05 10.02
N TRP A 308 12.69 -4.79 9.66
CA TRP A 308 11.73 -3.71 9.80
C TRP A 308 11.01 -3.30 8.51
N GLU A 309 11.59 -3.62 7.32
CA GLU A 309 10.98 -3.33 6.02
C GLU A 309 10.55 -4.62 5.29
N PRO A 310 9.53 -5.33 5.77
CA PRO A 310 9.04 -6.54 5.08
C PRO A 310 8.29 -6.22 3.77
N LEU A 311 7.95 -4.96 3.51
CA LEU A 311 7.16 -4.51 2.37
C LEU A 311 7.85 -3.35 1.64
N TYR A 312 7.52 -3.22 0.35
CA TYR A 312 7.89 -2.10 -0.50
C TYR A 312 6.70 -1.69 -1.36
N GLU A 313 6.41 -0.38 -1.43
CA GLU A 313 5.37 0.16 -2.29
C GLU A 313 5.91 0.31 -3.72
N ILE A 314 5.41 -0.56 -4.59
CA ILE A 314 5.94 -0.74 -5.95
C ILE A 314 5.30 0.21 -6.97
N THR A 315 4.09 0.72 -6.67
CA THR A 315 3.33 1.59 -7.59
C THR A 315 2.47 2.58 -6.82
N GLN A 316 2.43 3.82 -7.30
CA GLN A 316 1.63 4.93 -6.77
C GLN A 316 1.53 6.08 -7.79
N ILE A 317 0.84 7.18 -7.45
CA ILE A 317 0.62 8.34 -8.33
C ILE A 317 1.93 8.90 -8.95
N LYS A 318 3.04 8.91 -8.20
CA LYS A 318 4.35 9.41 -8.66
C LYS A 318 5.20 8.32 -9.34
N GLY A 319 4.56 7.41 -10.06
CA GLY A 319 5.21 6.43 -10.91
C GLY A 319 5.18 4.99 -10.39
N ASP A 320 5.43 4.08 -11.33
CA ASP A 320 5.60 2.65 -11.10
C ASP A 320 7.08 2.32 -10.92
N GLY A 321 7.41 1.66 -9.84
CA GLY A 321 8.79 1.32 -9.45
C GLY A 321 9.11 -0.17 -9.63
N GLU A 322 8.35 -0.94 -10.43
CA GLU A 322 8.62 -2.37 -10.63
C GLU A 322 9.93 -2.60 -11.36
N ALA A 323 10.05 -2.08 -12.59
CA ALA A 323 11.19 -2.27 -13.47
C ALA A 323 11.43 -1.02 -14.32
N HIS A 324 12.59 -0.92 -14.93
CA HIS A 324 12.95 0.13 -15.85
C HIS A 324 13.55 -0.43 -17.15
N PRO A 325 13.20 0.09 -18.35
CA PRO A 325 13.66 -0.46 -19.62
C PRO A 325 15.18 -0.47 -19.78
N PHE A 326 15.90 0.47 -19.15
CA PHE A 326 17.36 0.46 -19.13
C PHE A 326 17.94 -0.74 -18.35
N LEU A 327 17.29 -1.13 -17.25
CA LEU A 327 17.72 -2.25 -16.39
C LEU A 327 17.20 -3.60 -16.89
N SER A 328 16.05 -3.61 -17.54
CA SER A 328 15.33 -4.80 -18.02
C SER A 328 15.02 -4.70 -19.53
N PRO A 329 16.04 -4.59 -20.40
CA PRO A 329 15.85 -4.28 -21.82
C PRO A 329 15.15 -5.39 -22.63
N ASN A 330 15.00 -6.58 -22.07
CA ASN A 330 14.32 -7.70 -22.69
C ASN A 330 12.85 -7.84 -22.23
N ASP A 331 12.40 -7.02 -21.29
CA ASP A 331 11.03 -6.99 -20.79
C ASP A 331 10.22 -5.94 -21.57
N GLU A 332 9.27 -6.37 -22.38
CA GLU A 332 8.42 -5.50 -23.20
C GLU A 332 7.45 -4.63 -22.39
N PHE A 333 7.29 -4.90 -21.07
CA PHE A 333 6.43 -4.18 -20.16
C PHE A 333 7.19 -3.42 -19.06
N ALA A 334 8.50 -3.26 -19.19
CA ALA A 334 9.31 -2.50 -18.24
C ALA A 334 9.10 -0.98 -18.32
N ASP A 335 8.65 -0.49 -19.47
CA ASP A 335 8.34 0.92 -19.70
C ASP A 335 6.88 1.21 -19.32
N TYR A 336 6.67 1.60 -18.05
CA TYR A 336 5.33 1.90 -17.55
C TYR A 336 5.41 3.01 -16.50
N TYR A 337 5.14 4.25 -16.90
CA TYR A 337 5.10 5.41 -16.01
C TYR A 337 6.27 5.48 -15.00
N ASN A 338 7.51 5.31 -15.50
CA ASN A 338 8.69 5.18 -14.64
C ASN A 338 9.00 6.42 -13.79
N TRP A 339 8.59 7.63 -14.25
CA TRP A 339 8.81 8.90 -13.55
C TRP A 339 10.28 9.10 -13.17
N ASP A 340 11.18 9.04 -14.15
CA ASP A 340 12.62 8.92 -13.99
C ASP A 340 13.40 10.21 -14.35
N VAL A 341 12.82 11.40 -14.09
CA VAL A 341 13.42 12.69 -14.46
C VAL A 341 14.51 13.11 -13.49
N GLY A 342 14.34 12.92 -12.19
CA GLY A 342 15.27 13.33 -11.14
C GLY A 342 14.85 12.88 -9.76
N ASN A 343 15.43 13.49 -8.72
CA ASN A 343 15.00 13.27 -7.35
C ASN A 343 13.65 13.95 -7.06
N LEU A 344 13.12 13.79 -5.84
CA LEU A 344 11.74 14.19 -5.51
C LEU A 344 11.44 15.68 -5.76
N ASP A 345 12.37 16.58 -5.47
CA ASP A 345 12.20 18.02 -5.65
C ASP A 345 12.82 18.55 -6.96
N LEU A 346 13.31 17.66 -7.83
CA LEU A 346 14.03 17.97 -9.07
C LEU A 346 15.23 18.92 -8.87
N SER A 347 15.87 18.89 -7.71
CA SER A 347 17.11 19.62 -7.47
C SER A 347 18.30 18.99 -8.18
N GLU A 348 18.22 17.70 -8.53
CA GLU A 348 19.23 16.94 -9.25
C GLU A 348 18.57 16.04 -10.31
N ALA A 349 19.06 16.15 -11.55
CA ALA A 349 18.60 15.31 -12.65
C ALA A 349 19.11 13.86 -12.47
N LYS A 350 18.36 12.90 -12.96
CA LYS A 350 18.72 11.49 -12.91
C LYS A 350 19.81 11.14 -13.93
N THR A 351 20.66 10.17 -13.55
CA THR A 351 21.65 9.54 -14.43
C THR A 351 21.47 8.02 -14.40
N ASP A 352 21.92 7.35 -15.47
CA ASP A 352 21.70 5.91 -15.66
C ASP A 352 22.26 5.03 -14.53
N ASP A 353 23.34 5.44 -13.88
CA ASP A 353 23.95 4.72 -12.77
C ASP A 353 23.13 4.78 -11.46
N MET A 354 22.22 5.73 -11.33
CA MET A 354 21.29 5.83 -10.18
C MET A 354 20.18 4.78 -10.26
N LEU A 355 19.73 4.45 -11.47
CA LEU A 355 18.55 3.59 -11.73
C LEU A 355 18.62 2.24 -11.01
N ALA A 356 19.78 1.61 -10.95
CA ALA A 356 19.93 0.32 -10.28
C ALA A 356 19.66 0.36 -8.76
N GLY A 357 19.71 1.52 -8.13
CA GLY A 357 19.38 1.74 -6.72
C GLY A 357 17.92 2.10 -6.44
N GLU A 358 17.03 2.06 -7.44
CA GLU A 358 15.72 2.68 -7.38
C GLU A 358 14.55 1.73 -7.59
N TYR A 359 14.67 0.78 -8.52
CA TYR A 359 13.57 -0.09 -8.96
C TYR A 359 13.53 -1.39 -8.17
N ALA A 360 12.32 -1.86 -7.89
CA ALA A 360 12.07 -2.99 -6.99
C ALA A 360 12.71 -4.28 -7.47
N ARG A 361 12.60 -4.60 -8.77
CA ARG A 361 13.21 -5.81 -9.36
C ARG A 361 14.73 -5.81 -9.18
N GLU A 362 15.37 -4.67 -9.38
CA GLU A 362 16.80 -4.53 -9.13
C GLU A 362 17.12 -4.62 -7.63
N GLY A 363 16.27 -4.05 -6.77
CA GLY A 363 16.36 -4.21 -5.32
C GLY A 363 16.35 -5.68 -4.91
N LEU A 364 15.43 -6.49 -5.45
CA LEU A 364 15.39 -7.94 -5.18
C LEU A 364 16.69 -8.65 -5.62
N LYS A 365 17.26 -8.30 -6.79
CA LYS A 365 18.54 -8.86 -7.28
C LYS A 365 19.69 -8.45 -6.36
N ARG A 366 19.77 -7.18 -5.94
CA ARG A 366 20.76 -6.71 -4.95
C ARG A 366 20.61 -7.41 -3.60
N GLY A 367 19.38 -7.77 -3.22
CA GLY A 367 19.10 -8.55 -2.03
C GLY A 367 19.74 -9.94 -2.05
N LEU A 368 19.75 -10.63 -3.21
CA LEU A 368 20.44 -11.91 -3.37
C LEU A 368 21.97 -11.79 -3.21
N ASP A 369 22.56 -10.72 -3.76
CA ASP A 369 23.99 -10.45 -3.60
C ASP A 369 24.37 -10.17 -2.14
N LEU A 370 23.58 -9.32 -1.46
CA LEU A 370 23.79 -9.02 -0.04
C LEU A 370 23.58 -10.26 0.85
N GLU A 371 22.61 -11.14 0.52
CA GLU A 371 22.44 -12.42 1.22
C GLU A 371 23.67 -13.32 1.10
N ALA A 372 24.25 -13.40 -0.11
CA ALA A 372 25.48 -14.15 -0.31
C ALA A 372 26.67 -13.58 0.50
N LYS A 373 26.73 -12.26 0.67
CA LYS A 373 27.80 -11.55 1.38
C LYS A 373 27.63 -11.56 2.90
N PHE A 374 26.40 -11.38 3.40
CA PHE A 374 26.09 -11.16 4.82
C PHE A 374 25.26 -12.27 5.47
N GLY A 375 24.69 -13.20 4.69
CA GLY A 375 23.80 -14.25 5.20
C GLY A 375 22.37 -13.79 5.49
N THR A 376 22.04 -12.52 5.23
CA THR A 376 20.70 -11.92 5.40
C THR A 376 20.38 -11.10 4.16
N ASN A 377 19.14 -11.23 3.65
CA ASN A 377 18.63 -10.44 2.52
C ASN A 377 17.82 -9.24 3.02
N PRO A 378 18.34 -8.00 2.92
CA PRO A 378 17.63 -6.81 3.38
C PRO A 378 16.49 -6.35 2.44
N TYR A 379 16.41 -6.92 1.24
CA TYR A 379 15.44 -6.58 0.21
C TYR A 379 14.51 -7.74 -0.11
N LYS A 380 14.29 -8.62 0.86
CA LYS A 380 13.33 -9.73 0.79
C LYS A 380 11.92 -9.26 1.13
N PHE A 381 11.47 -8.19 0.48
CA PHE A 381 10.20 -7.54 0.73
C PHE A 381 9.07 -8.11 -0.15
N GLY A 382 7.83 -7.95 0.32
CA GLY A 382 6.61 -8.12 -0.46
C GLY A 382 6.20 -6.82 -1.13
N PHE A 383 5.32 -6.91 -2.14
CA PHE A 383 4.88 -5.78 -2.94
C PHE A 383 3.50 -5.27 -2.48
N VAL A 384 3.41 -3.95 -2.27
CA VAL A 384 2.16 -3.25 -2.00
C VAL A 384 2.00 -2.07 -2.97
N GLY A 385 0.77 -1.62 -3.17
CA GLY A 385 0.46 -0.39 -3.88
C GLY A 385 -0.17 0.61 -2.92
N GLY A 386 0.11 1.88 -3.13
CA GLY A 386 -0.49 2.98 -2.41
C GLY A 386 -0.94 4.08 -3.36
N THR A 387 -1.82 4.98 -2.94
CA THR A 387 -2.14 6.13 -3.77
C THR A 387 -1.15 7.26 -3.56
N ASP A 388 -0.69 7.47 -2.35
CA ASP A 388 0.03 8.67 -1.95
C ASP A 388 -0.75 9.94 -2.33
N SER A 389 -2.08 9.84 -2.31
CA SER A 389 -2.94 10.95 -2.64
C SER A 389 -2.92 12.02 -1.56
N HIS A 390 -2.79 13.27 -1.96
CA HIS A 390 -2.83 14.45 -1.09
C HIS A 390 -4.15 15.22 -1.22
N THR A 391 -5.19 14.57 -1.76
CA THR A 391 -6.55 15.10 -1.82
C THR A 391 -7.44 14.59 -0.67
N SER A 392 -6.92 13.69 0.17
CA SER A 392 -7.63 12.89 1.17
C SER A 392 -8.57 11.83 0.55
N LEU A 393 -8.43 11.56 -0.74
CA LEU A 393 -9.31 10.67 -1.51
C LEU A 393 -8.50 9.52 -2.09
N VAL A 394 -8.84 8.30 -1.72
CA VAL A 394 -8.27 7.08 -2.29
C VAL A 394 -8.91 6.82 -3.64
N THR A 395 -8.46 7.50 -4.69
CA THR A 395 -8.98 7.33 -6.05
C THR A 395 -7.94 6.66 -6.93
N ALA A 396 -8.08 5.35 -7.13
CA ALA A 396 -7.21 4.54 -7.96
C ALA A 396 -7.91 3.98 -9.23
N GLU A 397 -9.07 4.52 -9.56
CA GLU A 397 -9.84 4.18 -10.76
C GLU A 397 -9.65 5.29 -11.80
N GLU A 398 -9.23 4.97 -13.02
CA GLU A 398 -8.91 5.93 -14.07
C GLU A 398 -10.08 6.88 -14.39
N GLU A 399 -11.30 6.37 -14.41
CA GLU A 399 -12.49 7.19 -14.63
C GLU A 399 -12.92 8.07 -13.43
N ASN A 400 -12.28 7.88 -12.28
CA ASN A 400 -12.60 8.55 -11.02
C ASN A 400 -11.37 9.10 -10.31
N PHE A 401 -10.33 9.48 -11.04
CA PHE A 401 -9.06 9.94 -10.49
C PHE A 401 -9.11 11.41 -10.09
N PHE A 402 -8.84 11.70 -8.82
CA PHE A 402 -8.86 13.05 -8.25
C PHE A 402 -7.47 13.70 -8.14
N GLY A 403 -6.44 13.07 -8.71
CA GLY A 403 -5.09 13.66 -8.79
C GLY A 403 -4.28 13.57 -7.51
N LYS A 404 -3.05 14.09 -7.57
CA LYS A 404 -2.10 14.11 -6.45
C LYS A 404 -2.45 15.15 -5.39
N HIS A 405 -2.76 16.37 -5.81
CA HIS A 405 -3.09 17.52 -4.96
C HIS A 405 -4.41 18.15 -5.39
N THR A 406 -5.01 18.98 -4.53
CA THR A 406 -6.29 19.65 -4.83
C THR A 406 -6.26 20.45 -6.15
N GLY A 407 -5.12 21.05 -6.51
CA GLY A 407 -4.95 21.73 -7.80
C GLY A 407 -5.05 20.83 -9.03
N TYR A 408 -4.96 19.51 -8.84
CA TYR A 408 -5.10 18.47 -9.87
C TYR A 408 -6.40 17.67 -9.73
N GLU A 409 -7.35 18.11 -8.91
CA GLU A 409 -8.71 17.54 -8.92
C GLU A 409 -9.37 17.79 -10.29
N PRO A 410 -10.38 16.97 -10.70
CA PRO A 410 -10.94 17.02 -12.04
C PRO A 410 -11.32 18.43 -12.49
N SER A 411 -10.69 18.93 -13.55
CA SER A 411 -10.92 20.25 -14.15
C SER A 411 -10.47 20.26 -15.62
N PRO A 412 -11.01 21.18 -16.46
CA PRO A 412 -10.55 21.33 -17.85
C PRO A 412 -9.08 21.73 -17.97
N GLU A 413 -8.52 22.34 -16.93
CA GLU A 413 -7.18 22.93 -16.93
C GLU A 413 -6.10 21.98 -16.46
N ARG A 414 -6.41 20.92 -15.69
CA ARG A 414 -5.40 20.09 -15.01
C ARG A 414 -4.43 19.34 -15.94
N LEU A 415 -4.78 19.20 -17.23
CA LEU A 415 -3.92 18.60 -18.26
C LEU A 415 -2.91 19.55 -18.86
N GLN A 416 -3.05 20.87 -18.67
CA GLN A 416 -2.36 21.91 -19.45
C GLN A 416 -1.13 22.48 -18.76
N HIS A 417 -0.86 22.13 -17.53
CA HIS A 417 0.29 22.62 -16.80
C HIS A 417 1.19 21.48 -16.33
N PRO A 418 2.49 21.71 -16.20
CA PRO A 418 3.38 20.70 -15.66
C PRO A 418 3.02 20.41 -14.20
N PHE A 419 3.17 19.15 -13.79
CA PHE A 419 3.13 18.76 -12.39
C PHE A 419 4.29 19.39 -11.63
N SER A 420 5.48 19.29 -12.17
CA SER A 420 6.69 19.94 -11.66
C SER A 420 7.60 20.36 -12.80
N LYS A 421 8.30 21.49 -12.62
CA LYS A 421 9.25 21.98 -13.60
C LYS A 421 10.38 22.74 -12.93
N THR A 422 11.62 22.33 -13.21
CA THR A 422 12.86 23.01 -12.79
C THR A 422 13.82 23.10 -13.97
N GLU A 423 15.03 23.59 -13.74
CA GLU A 423 16.11 23.56 -14.75
C GLU A 423 16.60 22.14 -15.07
N ASN A 424 16.37 21.18 -14.16
CA ASN A 424 16.80 19.79 -14.28
C ASN A 424 15.80 18.90 -15.01
N GLY A 425 14.55 19.35 -15.18
CA GLY A 425 13.54 18.58 -15.89
C GLY A 425 12.11 19.08 -15.70
N GLU A 426 11.21 18.41 -16.37
CA GLU A 426 9.77 18.69 -16.34
C GLU A 426 9.00 17.38 -16.28
N ILE A 427 8.00 17.32 -15.41
CA ILE A 427 7.05 16.21 -15.28
C ILE A 427 5.67 16.76 -15.64
N PHE A 428 5.01 16.14 -16.62
CA PHE A 428 3.69 16.56 -17.06
C PHE A 428 2.60 15.98 -16.16
N SER A 429 1.47 16.67 -16.08
CA SER A 429 0.33 16.20 -15.27
C SER A 429 -0.17 14.83 -15.71
N TRP A 430 -0.15 14.52 -17.02
CA TRP A 430 -0.61 13.24 -17.57
C TRP A 430 0.33 12.06 -17.27
N GLU A 431 1.54 12.31 -16.76
CA GLU A 431 2.46 11.27 -16.30
C GLU A 431 2.10 10.74 -14.90
N MET A 432 1.12 11.34 -14.19
CA MET A 432 0.57 10.76 -12.97
C MET A 432 -0.23 9.49 -13.28
N LEU A 433 -0.05 8.47 -12.46
CA LEU A 433 -0.90 7.26 -12.46
C LEU A 433 -2.16 7.49 -11.61
N ALA A 434 -3.30 6.92 -12.00
CA ALA A 434 -4.41 6.69 -11.07
C ALA A 434 -4.15 5.37 -10.33
N SER A 435 -3.23 5.35 -9.39
CA SER A 435 -2.65 4.15 -8.79
C SER A 435 -2.47 4.36 -7.28
N GLY A 436 -2.34 3.40 -6.46
CA GLY A 436 -2.41 1.97 -6.58
C GLY A 436 -3.13 1.44 -5.35
N LEU A 437 -3.50 0.17 -5.37
CA LEU A 437 -4.15 -0.47 -4.23
C LEU A 437 -3.35 -1.67 -3.76
N THR A 438 -3.52 -2.00 -2.47
CA THR A 438 -2.98 -3.23 -1.89
C THR A 438 -4.10 -4.21 -1.62
N ALA A 439 -3.90 -5.44 -2.09
CA ALA A 439 -4.69 -6.59 -1.69
C ALA A 439 -3.94 -7.41 -0.64
N VAL A 440 -4.61 -7.70 0.46
CA VAL A 440 -4.05 -8.47 1.58
C VAL A 440 -4.80 -9.79 1.72
N TRP A 441 -4.09 -10.90 1.69
CA TRP A 441 -4.63 -12.20 2.00
C TRP A 441 -4.59 -12.42 3.52
N ALA A 442 -5.57 -11.85 4.23
CA ALA A 442 -5.76 -12.01 5.67
C ALA A 442 -6.97 -12.89 5.96
N GLU A 443 -6.93 -13.65 7.05
CA GLU A 443 -8.03 -14.53 7.45
C GLU A 443 -9.25 -13.73 7.88
N GLU A 444 -9.04 -12.58 8.52
CA GLU A 444 -10.08 -11.71 9.05
C GLU A 444 -9.82 -10.25 8.70
N ASN A 445 -10.87 -9.44 8.58
CA ASN A 445 -10.76 -8.00 8.44
C ASN A 445 -10.61 -7.34 9.82
N THR A 446 -9.41 -7.46 10.40
CA THR A 446 -9.01 -6.87 11.68
C THR A 446 -7.59 -6.29 11.55
N ARG A 447 -7.20 -5.33 12.41
CA ARG A 447 -5.84 -4.76 12.42
C ARG A 447 -4.78 -5.84 12.53
N GLU A 448 -4.97 -6.74 13.49
CA GLU A 448 -4.03 -7.81 13.78
C GLU A 448 -3.86 -8.74 12.58
N SER A 449 -4.98 -9.21 12.00
CA SER A 449 -4.93 -10.17 10.89
C SER A 449 -4.36 -9.56 9.61
N ILE A 450 -4.70 -8.29 9.31
CA ILE A 450 -4.16 -7.55 8.15
C ILE A 450 -2.66 -7.30 8.35
N PHE A 451 -2.25 -6.80 9.52
CA PHE A 451 -0.85 -6.57 9.84
C PHE A 451 -0.02 -7.86 9.77
N ASP A 452 -0.52 -8.96 10.35
CA ASP A 452 0.17 -10.24 10.35
C ASP A 452 0.32 -10.80 8.92
N ALA A 453 -0.67 -10.58 8.05
CA ALA A 453 -0.59 -10.91 6.63
C ALA A 453 0.42 -10.03 5.88
N MET A 454 0.46 -8.73 6.16
CA MET A 454 1.46 -7.81 5.64
C MET A 454 2.88 -8.23 6.08
N HIS A 455 3.05 -8.56 7.36
CA HIS A 455 4.34 -8.97 7.90
C HIS A 455 4.86 -10.27 7.29
N ARG A 456 3.97 -11.26 7.02
CA ARG A 456 4.35 -12.48 6.29
C ARG A 456 4.37 -12.31 4.77
N LYS A 457 4.11 -11.09 4.27
CA LYS A 457 4.15 -10.69 2.86
C LYS A 457 3.13 -11.40 1.95
N GLU A 458 2.04 -11.87 2.52
CA GLU A 458 0.94 -12.47 1.74
C GLU A 458 0.02 -11.36 1.20
N VAL A 459 0.62 -10.52 0.38
CA VAL A 459 0.05 -9.30 -0.19
C VAL A 459 0.47 -9.13 -1.65
N TYR A 460 -0.27 -8.31 -2.39
CA TYR A 460 0.11 -7.91 -3.74
C TYR A 460 -0.40 -6.51 -4.07
N ALA A 461 0.26 -5.85 -5.02
CA ALA A 461 -0.12 -4.55 -5.53
C ALA A 461 -0.97 -4.67 -6.80
N THR A 462 -1.85 -3.69 -7.01
CA THR A 462 -2.43 -3.41 -8.34
C THR A 462 -2.30 -1.93 -8.67
N THR A 463 -2.34 -1.59 -9.94
CA THR A 463 -2.33 -0.22 -10.42
C THR A 463 -3.73 0.45 -10.38
N GLY A 464 -4.69 -0.17 -9.70
CA GLY A 464 -6.05 0.36 -9.49
C GLY A 464 -7.14 -0.71 -9.55
N PRO A 465 -7.24 -1.51 -10.63
CA PRO A 465 -8.22 -2.58 -10.73
C PRO A 465 -8.06 -3.62 -9.61
N ARG A 466 -9.19 -4.08 -9.08
CA ARG A 466 -9.20 -5.07 -7.99
C ARG A 466 -9.16 -6.50 -8.54
N MET A 467 -8.12 -6.80 -9.33
CA MET A 467 -7.86 -8.16 -9.83
C MET A 467 -7.55 -9.10 -8.67
N ALA A 468 -8.19 -10.28 -8.59
CA ALA A 468 -7.88 -11.25 -7.56
C ALA A 468 -6.80 -12.22 -8.05
N VAL A 469 -5.63 -12.18 -7.42
CA VAL A 469 -4.46 -12.97 -7.83
C VAL A 469 -4.02 -13.90 -6.71
N ARG A 470 -3.87 -15.20 -7.02
CA ARG A 470 -3.22 -16.20 -6.17
C ARG A 470 -1.93 -16.66 -6.82
N PHE A 471 -0.90 -16.81 -6.02
CA PHE A 471 0.38 -17.34 -6.45
C PHE A 471 0.97 -18.26 -5.38
N PHE A 472 1.26 -19.49 -5.75
CA PHE A 472 1.82 -20.52 -4.87
C PHE A 472 3.03 -21.15 -5.52
N GLY A 473 4.08 -21.42 -4.74
CA GLY A 473 5.25 -22.16 -5.15
C GLY A 473 5.37 -23.50 -4.43
N GLY A 474 5.80 -24.52 -5.12
CA GLY A 474 5.97 -25.86 -4.57
C GLY A 474 6.81 -26.74 -5.50
N TRP A 475 6.67 -28.06 -5.36
CA TRP A 475 7.45 -29.03 -6.15
C TRP A 475 6.59 -30.06 -6.89
N THR A 476 5.27 -30.05 -6.63
CA THR A 476 4.37 -31.13 -7.09
C THR A 476 3.04 -30.62 -7.60
N PHE A 477 2.96 -29.34 -8.01
CA PHE A 477 1.76 -28.83 -8.65
C PHE A 477 1.61 -29.42 -10.06
N GLU A 478 0.37 -29.74 -10.42
CA GLU A 478 -0.02 -30.32 -11.70
C GLU A 478 -1.21 -29.54 -12.30
N ASP A 479 -1.43 -29.62 -13.61
CA ASP A 479 -2.55 -28.95 -14.30
C ASP A 479 -3.94 -29.30 -13.74
N ALA A 480 -4.07 -30.44 -13.05
CA ALA A 480 -5.30 -30.82 -12.39
C ALA A 480 -5.59 -29.95 -11.14
N ASP A 481 -4.57 -29.34 -10.54
CA ASP A 481 -4.70 -28.56 -9.31
C ASP A 481 -5.45 -27.25 -9.54
N ILE A 482 -5.24 -26.56 -10.66
CA ILE A 482 -5.98 -25.36 -11.03
C ILE A 482 -7.46 -25.65 -11.36
N LYS A 483 -7.81 -26.88 -11.69
CA LYS A 483 -9.19 -27.31 -11.96
C LYS A 483 -9.96 -27.65 -10.70
N ASN A 484 -9.31 -27.62 -9.53
CA ASN A 484 -9.99 -27.81 -8.25
C ASN A 484 -11.00 -26.67 -8.03
N ARG A 485 -12.18 -27.01 -7.48
CA ARG A 485 -13.21 -26.02 -7.14
C ARG A 485 -12.68 -24.87 -6.26
N ILE A 486 -11.67 -25.13 -5.44
CA ILE A 486 -11.04 -24.17 -4.55
C ILE A 486 -9.52 -24.34 -4.66
N PRO A 487 -8.88 -23.72 -5.68
CA PRO A 487 -7.45 -23.89 -5.93
C PRO A 487 -6.56 -23.55 -4.73
N SER A 488 -6.95 -22.56 -3.91
CA SER A 488 -6.21 -22.18 -2.69
C SER A 488 -6.05 -23.32 -1.69
N THR A 489 -7.04 -24.24 -1.58
CA THR A 489 -6.90 -25.44 -0.71
C THR A 489 -5.71 -26.28 -1.13
N VAL A 490 -5.52 -26.45 -2.44
CA VAL A 490 -4.39 -27.22 -2.97
C VAL A 490 -3.09 -26.42 -2.84
N GLY A 491 -3.16 -25.11 -3.09
CA GLY A 491 -2.01 -24.20 -2.97
C GLY A 491 -1.36 -24.28 -1.59
N TYR A 492 -2.14 -24.10 -0.52
CA TYR A 492 -1.63 -24.21 0.86
C TYR A 492 -1.26 -25.65 1.29
N ALA A 493 -1.86 -26.68 0.66
CA ALA A 493 -1.55 -28.07 1.01
C ALA A 493 -0.27 -28.58 0.35
N LYS A 494 0.04 -28.14 -0.88
CA LYS A 494 1.18 -28.62 -1.68
C LYS A 494 2.37 -27.66 -1.71
N GLY A 495 2.18 -26.40 -1.31
CA GLY A 495 3.19 -25.38 -1.45
C GLY A 495 3.08 -24.24 -0.44
N VAL A 496 3.72 -23.14 -0.77
CA VAL A 496 3.76 -21.89 -0.01
C VAL A 496 3.13 -20.75 -0.80
N PRO A 497 2.45 -19.79 -0.15
CA PRO A 497 1.87 -18.64 -0.82
C PRO A 497 2.95 -17.61 -1.21
N MET A 498 2.53 -16.59 -1.99
CA MET A 498 3.34 -15.40 -2.27
C MET A 498 3.95 -14.81 -0.97
N GLY A 499 5.14 -14.25 -1.06
CA GLY A 499 5.89 -13.68 0.05
C GLY A 499 6.73 -14.67 0.87
N ALA A 500 6.53 -15.98 0.67
CA ALA A 500 7.17 -17.03 1.46
C ALA A 500 8.42 -17.62 0.78
N ASP A 501 9.13 -18.44 1.55
CA ASP A 501 10.25 -19.23 1.05
C ASP A 501 9.78 -20.61 0.58
N LEU A 502 10.28 -21.06 -0.58
CA LEU A 502 10.10 -22.43 -1.03
C LEU A 502 10.71 -23.41 -0.02
N MET A 503 9.96 -24.44 0.31
CA MET A 503 10.50 -25.56 1.06
C MET A 503 11.62 -26.23 0.25
N GLN A 504 12.56 -26.89 0.93
CA GLN A 504 13.61 -27.61 0.25
C GLN A 504 13.05 -28.68 -0.71
N PRO A 505 13.70 -28.87 -1.88
CA PRO A 505 13.23 -29.84 -2.87
C PRO A 505 13.13 -31.25 -2.25
N PRO A 506 12.02 -31.96 -2.46
CA PRO A 506 11.94 -33.37 -2.09
C PRO A 506 12.87 -34.20 -2.97
N GLU A 507 13.19 -35.42 -2.51
CA GLU A 507 14.04 -36.34 -3.29
C GLU A 507 13.47 -36.60 -4.67
N GLY A 508 14.30 -36.37 -5.71
CA GLY A 508 13.91 -36.57 -7.12
C GLY A 508 13.23 -35.38 -7.77
N ALA A 509 12.98 -34.28 -7.06
CA ALA A 509 12.47 -33.06 -7.69
C ALA A 509 13.53 -32.43 -8.60
N THR A 510 13.13 -32.04 -9.80
CA THR A 510 14.02 -31.48 -10.83
C THR A 510 13.92 -29.97 -10.95
N ALA A 511 12.73 -29.41 -10.70
CA ALA A 511 12.47 -27.98 -10.72
C ALA A 511 11.26 -27.63 -9.83
N PRO A 512 11.16 -26.40 -9.30
CA PRO A 512 9.97 -25.94 -8.62
C PRO A 512 8.81 -25.80 -9.60
N THR A 513 7.60 -25.99 -9.09
CA THR A 513 6.37 -25.77 -9.82
C THR A 513 5.59 -24.64 -9.16
N PHE A 514 4.99 -23.79 -9.96
CA PHE A 514 4.23 -22.65 -9.50
C PHE A 514 2.80 -22.73 -10.00
N MET A 515 1.84 -22.44 -9.11
CA MET A 515 0.43 -22.38 -9.44
C MET A 515 -0.03 -20.93 -9.32
N THR A 516 -0.60 -20.39 -10.39
CA THR A 516 -1.20 -19.04 -10.39
C THR A 516 -2.64 -19.09 -10.89
N VAL A 517 -3.49 -18.28 -10.26
CA VAL A 517 -4.87 -18.04 -10.67
C VAL A 517 -5.12 -16.54 -10.60
N ALA A 518 -5.53 -15.93 -11.69
CA ALA A 518 -5.87 -14.53 -11.80
C ALA A 518 -7.31 -14.37 -12.31
N LEU A 519 -8.10 -13.56 -11.60
CA LEU A 519 -9.45 -13.16 -11.99
C LEU A 519 -9.45 -11.65 -12.23
N ARG A 520 -10.03 -11.21 -13.33
CA ARG A 520 -10.21 -9.78 -13.59
C ARG A 520 -11.04 -9.10 -12.50
N ASP A 521 -10.92 -7.81 -12.40
CA ASP A 521 -11.88 -7.00 -11.65
C ASP A 521 -13.29 -7.21 -12.25
N PRO A 522 -14.32 -7.52 -11.45
CA PRO A 522 -15.68 -7.74 -11.97
C PRO A 522 -16.24 -6.57 -12.78
N ILE A 523 -15.81 -5.33 -12.52
CA ILE A 523 -16.21 -4.13 -13.25
C ILE A 523 -15.11 -3.60 -14.18
N GLY A 524 -13.92 -4.22 -14.19
CA GLY A 524 -12.74 -3.83 -14.96
C GLY A 524 -12.59 -4.58 -16.29
N ALA A 525 -11.40 -4.48 -16.85
CA ALA A 525 -11.04 -5.06 -18.13
C ALA A 525 -10.71 -6.54 -18.02
N ASN A 526 -10.82 -7.26 -19.14
CA ASN A 526 -10.34 -8.64 -19.25
C ASN A 526 -8.81 -8.69 -19.12
N LEU A 527 -8.30 -9.87 -18.79
CA LEU A 527 -6.87 -10.13 -18.67
C LEU A 527 -6.25 -10.42 -20.04
N ASP A 528 -5.09 -9.84 -20.29
CA ASP A 528 -4.22 -10.14 -21.43
C ASP A 528 -3.41 -11.41 -21.18
N ARG A 529 -2.58 -11.37 -20.13
CA ARG A 529 -1.65 -12.46 -19.81
C ARG A 529 -1.23 -12.46 -18.35
N VAL A 530 -0.68 -13.59 -17.93
CA VAL A 530 0.03 -13.79 -16.66
C VAL A 530 1.47 -14.09 -16.96
N GLN A 531 2.38 -13.36 -16.34
CA GLN A 531 3.82 -13.55 -16.46
C GLN A 531 4.40 -14.00 -15.13
N ILE A 532 5.43 -14.85 -15.16
CA ILE A 532 6.31 -15.09 -14.02
C ILE A 532 7.63 -14.40 -14.32
N VAL A 533 8.03 -13.52 -13.42
CA VAL A 533 9.34 -12.87 -13.43
C VAL A 533 10.26 -13.63 -12.46
N LYS A 534 11.38 -14.12 -12.98
CA LYS A 534 12.43 -14.80 -12.23
C LYS A 534 13.68 -13.94 -12.18
N GLY A 535 14.27 -13.79 -11.00
CA GLY A 535 15.64 -13.28 -10.84
C GLY A 535 16.48 -14.27 -10.07
N TRP A 536 17.79 -14.29 -10.34
CA TRP A 536 18.72 -15.23 -9.68
C TRP A 536 20.14 -14.66 -9.58
N LEU A 537 20.93 -15.22 -8.65
CA LEU A 537 22.34 -14.92 -8.50
C LEU A 537 23.16 -15.97 -9.25
N ASN A 538 24.10 -15.53 -10.07
CA ASN A 538 25.04 -16.39 -10.79
C ASN A 538 26.24 -16.76 -9.92
N GLU A 539 26.98 -17.80 -10.31
CA GLU A 539 28.18 -18.26 -9.59
C GLU A 539 29.30 -17.22 -9.55
N ASP A 540 29.33 -16.32 -10.53
CA ASP A 540 30.32 -15.22 -10.60
C ASP A 540 29.92 -13.97 -9.79
N GLY A 541 28.81 -14.03 -9.06
CA GLY A 541 28.27 -12.93 -8.25
C GLY A 541 27.45 -11.92 -9.03
N THR A 542 27.27 -12.08 -10.34
CA THR A 542 26.35 -11.26 -11.12
C THR A 542 24.91 -11.73 -10.94
N THR A 543 23.94 -10.85 -11.19
CA THR A 543 22.53 -11.21 -11.17
C THR A 543 21.94 -11.26 -12.58
N SER A 544 20.92 -12.08 -12.76
CA SER A 544 20.19 -12.22 -14.02
C SER A 544 18.69 -12.25 -13.76
N GLU A 545 17.92 -11.99 -14.83
CA GLU A 545 16.46 -12.08 -14.79
C GLU A 545 15.88 -12.64 -16.07
N LYS A 546 14.66 -13.16 -16.00
CA LYS A 546 13.89 -13.58 -17.18
C LYS A 546 12.40 -13.49 -16.88
N VAL A 547 11.65 -13.04 -17.87
CA VAL A 547 10.18 -12.99 -17.86
C VAL A 547 9.63 -14.11 -18.71
N TYR A 548 8.64 -14.84 -18.19
CA TYR A 548 7.96 -15.94 -18.87
C TYR A 548 6.47 -15.65 -18.97
N ASP A 549 5.90 -15.67 -20.17
CA ASP A 549 4.45 -15.75 -20.35
C ASP A 549 3.98 -17.16 -19.96
N VAL A 550 3.14 -17.31 -18.94
CA VAL A 550 2.72 -18.62 -18.41
C VAL A 550 1.24 -18.93 -18.65
N ALA A 551 0.43 -17.90 -18.85
CA ALA A 551 -0.95 -18.01 -19.32
C ALA A 551 -1.30 -16.74 -20.11
N TRP A 552 -2.16 -16.87 -21.11
CA TRP A 552 -2.61 -15.73 -21.93
C TRP A 552 -3.99 -16.00 -22.53
N SER A 553 -4.65 -14.92 -22.89
CA SER A 553 -5.98 -14.95 -23.51
C SER A 553 -5.90 -15.17 -25.01
N ASP A 554 -7.04 -15.50 -25.59
CA ASP A 554 -7.25 -15.71 -27.01
C ASP A 554 -6.35 -16.82 -27.58
N ASP A 555 -6.51 -17.16 -28.86
CA ASP A 555 -5.73 -18.22 -29.54
C ASP A 555 -4.37 -17.71 -30.05
N ARG A 556 -3.65 -16.90 -29.24
CA ARG A 556 -2.34 -16.38 -29.62
C ARG A 556 -1.24 -17.44 -29.46
N THR A 557 -0.26 -17.39 -30.32
CA THR A 557 0.91 -18.28 -30.26
C THR A 557 2.18 -17.45 -30.28
N PRO A 558 3.16 -17.74 -29.39
CA PRO A 558 4.46 -17.06 -29.42
C PRO A 558 5.13 -17.15 -30.79
N GLY A 559 5.72 -16.05 -31.23
CA GLY A 559 6.48 -15.96 -32.46
C GLY A 559 7.82 -16.71 -32.41
N ASP A 560 8.58 -16.66 -33.49
CA ASP A 560 9.93 -17.27 -33.58
C ASP A 560 10.94 -16.63 -32.63
N ASP A 561 10.67 -15.41 -32.17
CA ASP A 561 11.44 -14.67 -31.15
C ASP A 561 11.05 -15.04 -29.70
N GLY A 562 10.07 -15.95 -29.56
CA GLY A 562 9.53 -16.38 -28.28
C GLY A 562 8.58 -15.38 -27.61
N LYS A 563 8.27 -14.24 -28.25
CA LYS A 563 7.35 -13.23 -27.72
C LYS A 563 5.92 -13.51 -28.11
N LEU A 564 5.01 -13.31 -27.18
CA LEU A 564 3.58 -13.40 -27.43
C LEU A 564 3.10 -12.14 -28.19
N PRO A 565 2.36 -12.26 -29.30
CA PRO A 565 1.78 -11.10 -29.97
C PRO A 565 0.89 -10.27 -29.03
N ALA A 566 0.76 -8.98 -29.29
CA ALA A 566 -0.12 -8.09 -28.54
C ALA A 566 -1.59 -8.60 -28.59
N VAL A 567 -2.33 -8.42 -27.49
CA VAL A 567 -3.73 -8.85 -27.36
C VAL A 567 -4.68 -8.05 -28.26
N GLY A 568 -4.21 -6.92 -28.79
CA GLY A 568 -5.02 -5.94 -29.50
C GLY A 568 -5.45 -4.80 -28.61
N ASN A 569 -6.29 -3.89 -29.15
CA ASN A 569 -6.75 -2.71 -28.43
C ASN A 569 -8.21 -2.40 -28.81
N THR A 570 -9.10 -2.30 -27.84
CA THR A 570 -10.52 -1.99 -28.01
C THR A 570 -10.88 -0.60 -27.49
N VAL A 571 -9.90 0.22 -27.13
CA VAL A 571 -10.12 1.58 -26.64
C VAL A 571 -10.67 2.48 -27.74
N ASP A 572 -11.80 3.12 -27.44
CA ASP A 572 -12.34 4.22 -28.23
C ASP A 572 -12.05 5.55 -27.48
N VAL A 573 -11.02 6.24 -27.94
CA VAL A 573 -10.56 7.51 -27.35
C VAL A 573 -11.64 8.58 -27.41
N ALA A 574 -12.47 8.58 -28.46
CA ALA A 574 -13.51 9.61 -28.65
C ALA A 574 -14.64 9.52 -27.61
N SER A 575 -14.90 8.34 -27.10
CA SER A 575 -15.92 8.11 -26.05
C SER A 575 -15.31 7.73 -24.69
N ALA A 576 -13.97 7.71 -24.58
CA ALA A 576 -13.22 7.27 -23.40
C ALA A 576 -13.76 5.94 -22.87
N SER A 577 -13.84 4.94 -23.75
CA SER A 577 -14.43 3.64 -23.44
C SER A 577 -13.61 2.49 -24.04
N TRP A 578 -13.87 1.28 -23.57
CA TRP A 578 -13.32 0.04 -24.13
C TRP A 578 -14.34 -1.09 -24.07
N THR A 579 -14.04 -2.23 -24.68
CA THR A 579 -14.91 -3.41 -24.62
C THR A 579 -14.11 -4.65 -24.25
N ASN A 580 -14.73 -5.55 -23.48
CA ASN A 580 -14.20 -6.87 -23.14
C ASN A 580 -14.50 -7.90 -24.28
N THR A 581 -14.23 -7.53 -25.54
CA THR A 581 -14.38 -8.41 -26.70
C THR A 581 -13.10 -9.19 -27.04
N ILE A 582 -12.01 -8.86 -26.37
CA ILE A 582 -10.72 -9.54 -26.34
C ILE A 582 -10.33 -9.81 -24.89
N GLY A 583 -9.32 -10.65 -24.69
CA GLY A 583 -8.90 -11.00 -23.34
C GLY A 583 -9.85 -11.99 -22.65
N GLU A 584 -9.44 -12.51 -21.49
CA GLU A 584 -10.19 -13.49 -20.71
C GLU A 584 -10.52 -12.98 -19.30
N ALA A 585 -11.66 -13.46 -18.74
CA ALA A 585 -12.06 -13.10 -17.39
C ALA A 585 -11.22 -13.78 -16.30
N GLU A 586 -10.63 -14.93 -16.62
CA GLU A 586 -9.80 -15.75 -15.74
C GLU A 586 -8.63 -16.33 -16.53
N LEU A 587 -7.45 -16.24 -15.95
CA LEU A 587 -6.25 -16.92 -16.44
C LEU A 587 -5.64 -17.73 -15.30
N ALA A 588 -5.29 -18.99 -15.58
CA ALA A 588 -4.68 -19.86 -14.59
C ALA A 588 -3.65 -20.78 -15.25
N ALA A 589 -2.55 -21.03 -14.54
CA ALA A 589 -1.51 -21.93 -14.99
C ALA A 589 -0.84 -22.67 -13.83
N VAL A 590 -0.35 -23.87 -14.14
CA VAL A 590 0.76 -24.49 -13.42
C VAL A 590 1.97 -24.43 -14.33
N TRP A 591 3.04 -23.84 -13.83
CA TRP A 591 4.28 -23.66 -14.58
C TRP A 591 5.45 -24.26 -13.82
N SER A 592 6.34 -24.96 -14.52
CA SER A 592 7.58 -25.49 -13.97
C SER A 592 8.74 -24.68 -14.54
N ASP A 593 9.68 -24.27 -13.71
CA ASP A 593 10.83 -23.47 -14.16
C ASP A 593 11.74 -24.30 -15.10
N PRO A 594 11.80 -23.98 -16.41
CA PRO A 594 12.61 -24.74 -17.36
C PRO A 594 14.11 -24.45 -17.23
N ASP A 595 14.45 -23.33 -16.58
CA ASP A 595 15.82 -22.84 -16.41
C ASP A 595 16.27 -22.94 -14.95
N PHE A 596 15.69 -23.87 -14.16
CA PHE A 596 16.00 -24.02 -12.76
C PHE A 596 17.42 -24.60 -12.55
N ASP A 597 18.15 -23.96 -11.64
CA ASP A 597 19.43 -24.45 -11.16
C ASP A 597 19.39 -24.53 -9.63
N ALA A 598 19.48 -25.74 -9.09
CA ALA A 598 19.37 -25.99 -7.64
C ALA A 598 20.54 -25.40 -6.83
N SER A 599 21.62 -24.97 -7.46
CA SER A 599 22.76 -24.32 -6.81
C SER A 599 22.61 -22.82 -6.67
N ARG A 600 21.62 -22.20 -7.36
CA ARG A 600 21.47 -20.75 -7.44
C ARG A 600 20.28 -20.25 -6.62
N PRO A 601 20.46 -19.28 -5.72
CA PRO A 601 19.34 -18.61 -5.08
C PRO A 601 18.56 -17.81 -6.11
N ALA A 602 17.22 -17.80 -5.98
CA ALA A 602 16.32 -17.16 -6.93
C ALA A 602 15.06 -16.63 -6.25
N PHE A 603 14.41 -15.68 -6.91
CA PHE A 603 13.06 -15.24 -6.57
C PHE A 603 12.13 -15.35 -7.79
N TYR A 604 10.83 -15.47 -7.51
CA TYR A 604 9.78 -15.55 -8.51
C TYR A 604 8.58 -14.71 -8.07
N TYR A 605 8.06 -13.85 -8.94
CA TYR A 605 6.79 -13.19 -8.68
C TYR A 605 5.93 -13.18 -9.95
N VAL A 606 4.63 -12.99 -9.77
CA VAL A 606 3.67 -12.91 -10.87
C VAL A 606 3.39 -11.45 -11.20
N ARG A 607 3.36 -11.14 -12.51
CA ARG A 607 2.78 -9.94 -13.06
C ARG A 607 1.57 -10.33 -13.93
N VAL A 608 0.40 -9.74 -13.63
CA VAL A 608 -0.83 -9.91 -14.41
C VAL A 608 -1.09 -8.63 -15.18
N LEU A 609 -1.39 -8.74 -16.46
CA LEU A 609 -1.71 -7.59 -17.31
C LEU A 609 -3.17 -7.69 -17.77
N GLU A 610 -3.89 -6.55 -17.69
CA GLU A 610 -5.20 -6.38 -18.34
C GLU A 610 -5.03 -6.05 -19.84
N ILE A 611 -6.10 -6.17 -20.61
CA ILE A 611 -6.17 -5.59 -21.96
C ILE A 611 -6.09 -4.06 -21.88
N PRO A 612 -5.70 -3.36 -22.95
CA PRO A 612 -5.59 -1.90 -22.93
C PRO A 612 -6.90 -1.19 -22.55
N THR A 613 -6.79 -0.19 -21.65
CA THR A 613 -7.87 0.69 -21.19
C THR A 613 -7.46 2.16 -21.31
N PRO A 614 -8.41 3.13 -21.34
CA PRO A 614 -8.08 4.55 -21.38
C PRO A 614 -7.47 5.01 -20.05
N PRO A 615 -6.37 5.80 -20.04
CA PRO A 615 -5.90 6.52 -18.87
C PRO A 615 -6.84 7.67 -18.46
N TRP A 616 -6.74 8.15 -17.22
CA TRP A 616 -7.60 9.17 -16.62
C TRP A 616 -7.72 10.47 -17.45
N TYR A 617 -6.67 10.89 -18.10
CA TYR A 617 -6.67 12.09 -18.93
C TYR A 617 -7.44 11.93 -20.24
N VAL A 618 -7.67 10.71 -20.72
CA VAL A 618 -8.59 10.43 -21.83
C VAL A 618 -10.03 10.62 -21.37
N TYR A 619 -10.38 10.18 -20.16
CA TYR A 619 -11.69 10.46 -19.55
C TYR A 619 -11.92 11.95 -19.34
N ASP A 620 -10.89 12.70 -18.91
CA ASP A 620 -10.98 14.15 -18.77
C ASP A 620 -11.20 14.84 -20.12
N ALA A 621 -10.42 14.47 -21.13
CA ALA A 621 -10.57 15.02 -22.47
C ALA A 621 -12.01 14.84 -22.98
N PHE A 622 -12.60 13.67 -22.75
CA PHE A 622 -13.98 13.40 -23.09
C PHE A 622 -14.98 14.24 -22.27
N ARG A 623 -14.85 14.22 -20.93
CA ARG A 623 -15.79 14.89 -20.00
C ARG A 623 -15.78 16.41 -20.12
N PHE A 624 -14.62 16.99 -20.33
CA PHE A 624 -14.44 18.45 -20.41
C PHE A 624 -14.36 18.96 -21.85
N SER A 625 -14.58 18.10 -22.87
CA SER A 625 -14.45 18.48 -24.29
C SER A 625 -13.08 19.05 -24.62
N GLY A 626 -12.05 18.51 -24.00
CA GLY A 626 -10.65 18.85 -24.17
C GLY A 626 -9.96 18.00 -25.23
N VAL A 627 -8.64 18.07 -25.27
CA VAL A 627 -7.79 17.28 -26.15
C VAL A 627 -6.77 16.54 -25.30
N VAL A 628 -6.56 15.26 -25.59
CA VAL A 628 -5.47 14.49 -24.97
C VAL A 628 -4.14 15.17 -25.29
N PRO A 629 -3.26 15.39 -24.31
CA PRO A 629 -1.98 16.06 -24.55
C PRO A 629 -1.13 15.36 -25.60
N ASP A 630 -0.40 16.15 -26.40
CA ASP A 630 0.51 15.62 -27.41
C ASP A 630 1.61 14.78 -26.73
N GLY A 631 1.81 13.55 -27.25
CA GLY A 631 2.79 12.60 -26.71
C GLY A 631 2.25 11.71 -25.58
N ALA A 632 1.08 12.03 -25.00
CA ALA A 632 0.47 11.16 -23.98
C ALA A 632 -0.12 9.89 -24.63
N PRO A 633 0.13 8.69 -24.06
CA PRO A 633 -0.50 7.44 -24.52
C PRO A 633 -2.04 7.52 -24.43
N THR A 634 -2.74 6.95 -25.39
CA THR A 634 -4.22 6.94 -25.36
C THR A 634 -4.81 5.65 -24.79
N SER A 635 -3.95 4.71 -24.44
CA SER A 635 -4.31 3.45 -23.76
C SER A 635 -3.13 2.95 -22.94
N GLN A 636 -3.43 2.23 -21.88
CA GLN A 636 -2.45 1.58 -21.00
C GLN A 636 -2.94 0.20 -20.60
N GLN A 637 -2.03 -0.65 -20.10
CA GLN A 637 -2.39 -1.96 -19.55
C GLN A 637 -2.19 -1.94 -18.04
N GLU A 638 -3.30 -1.87 -17.32
CA GLU A 638 -3.33 -2.00 -15.86
C GLU A 638 -2.77 -3.36 -15.44
N ARG A 639 -2.19 -3.42 -14.25
CA ARG A 639 -1.44 -4.59 -13.83
C ARG A 639 -1.50 -4.89 -12.34
N ALA A 640 -1.14 -6.13 -12.00
CA ALA A 640 -0.94 -6.57 -10.62
C ALA A 640 0.44 -7.20 -10.47
N TYR A 641 1.03 -7.07 -9.27
CA TYR A 641 2.35 -7.60 -8.90
C TYR A 641 2.27 -8.34 -7.59
N THR A 642 2.51 -9.67 -7.60
CA THR A 642 2.51 -10.45 -6.35
C THR A 642 3.82 -10.32 -5.59
N SER A 643 3.77 -10.46 -4.29
CA SER A 643 5.00 -10.62 -3.49
C SER A 643 5.81 -11.81 -3.95
N PRO A 644 7.17 -11.72 -3.98
CA PRO A 644 8.03 -12.78 -4.48
C PRO A 644 8.00 -14.03 -3.60
N ILE A 645 8.12 -15.21 -4.25
CA ILE A 645 8.46 -16.48 -3.60
C ILE A 645 9.96 -16.72 -3.80
N TRP A 646 10.65 -17.13 -2.76
CA TRP A 646 12.10 -17.22 -2.73
C TRP A 646 12.59 -18.67 -2.69
N TYR A 647 13.65 -18.95 -3.44
CA TYR A 647 14.36 -20.21 -3.38
C TYR A 647 15.79 -19.98 -2.85
N THR A 648 16.16 -20.69 -1.79
CA THR A 648 17.51 -20.69 -1.24
C THR A 648 18.07 -22.12 -1.34
N PRO A 649 19.22 -22.33 -2.01
CA PRO A 649 19.89 -23.63 -2.10
C PRO A 649 20.21 -24.21 -0.72
N LYS A 650 20.33 -25.54 -0.64
CA LYS A 650 20.92 -26.18 0.53
C LYS A 650 22.39 -25.78 0.67
N SER A 651 22.77 -25.29 1.85
CA SER A 651 24.16 -25.06 2.23
C SER A 651 24.95 -26.36 2.34
#